data_dea55c7dc22c94262e3a0a708e19d273
#
_entry.id   dea55c7dc22c94262e3a0a708e19d273
#
_cell.length_a   1.000
_cell.length_b   1.000
_cell.length_c   1.000
_cell.angle_alpha   90.00
_cell.angle_beta   90.00
_cell.angle_gamma   90.00
#
_symmetry.space_group_name_H-M   'P 1'
#
loop_
_entity.id
_entity.type
_entity.pdbx_description
1 polymer ?
#
loop_
_entity_poly.entity_id
_entity_poly.type
_entity_poly.pdbx_seq_one_letter_code
_entity_poly.pdbx_strand_id
1 'polypeptide(L)'
;MTSQHSTRPVSQYTAREPEPSIPISGPVRLGAHLNSRGVDVAVLASHATAVEVCFVDTSAYHTSERRFRLRRSNHGIWTGHVPGIRAGQAYGYRVHGRWDPAQGLRHNPAKLLLDPYAKAIVRAPELHPALFSHVVDADLKPGADLKPDQRDSVDVTALGVVVEDQCTEINRPNTSWDQTVIYEAHVVGLTKNLPGIPPELRGTYAGAAHPVTINHLKTLGVTAIEFLPIHAKMTEPFLTAQGKENYWGYNTLNFFTPEPSYAMAASQNAGPQAILDEVKGMVKLLHEAGIEVLLDVVYNHTCEAGSDGPTLSWRGLDNSMYYRHDAQHPGRLIDTTGCGNSLDFRRLPVIQLTLDSLRYWVENIGVDGFRFDLAVTLGREGDSFNHMHPLYVAMATDPVLSQVKLINEPWDLGHGGWRTGQFPAPTADWNDRFRDTLRSFWVTEPAAIIHGGQGGDQRDLATRIAGSADLFGHGRIPGGRGVYSSINFITAHDGFTMHDLVAYNYKHNEANGENNRDGTENNRSWNHGVEGPTANARILSARRQTMRNLFASLIFSVGTPMITAGDEMMKTQDGNNNAYSQNGEVSWIDWDLDEDQRNMLETVSYLLRLRRDHRTFRPTNFYTGGHIDGDTIPDLTWLDHDGQTMPDYKWFDPHVRLLQALRSGFGQDADALVVVNGHPDSRVIALPQGRGTPFHLEWCSSWKTPRYTTTTYTPGAITRVPPLSFTLFFANPR
;
A
#
# COMPACT_ATOMS: atom_id res chain seq x y z
N MET A 1 21.17 -13.97 25.45
CA MET A 1 20.52 -12.75 24.98
C MET A 1 19.50 -12.35 26.03
N THR A 2 19.71 -11.23 26.71
CA THR A 2 18.75 -10.70 27.70
C THR A 2 17.56 -10.17 26.94
N SER A 3 16.33 -10.57 27.34
CA SER A 3 15.09 -10.11 26.74
C SER A 3 15.02 -8.58 26.74
N GLN A 4 14.77 -7.97 25.59
CA GLN A 4 14.71 -6.49 25.47
C GLN A 4 13.32 -5.89 25.76
N HIS A 5 12.38 -6.68 26.32
CA HIS A 5 11.12 -6.12 26.79
C HIS A 5 11.32 -5.43 28.17
N SER A 6 10.47 -4.46 28.45
CA SER A 6 10.54 -3.71 29.70
C SER A 6 10.30 -4.61 30.90
N THR A 7 11.18 -4.51 31.91
CA THR A 7 11.07 -5.20 33.17
C THR A 7 10.75 -4.25 34.33
N ARG A 8 10.37 -3.00 34.02
CA ARG A 8 10.02 -2.04 35.08
C ARG A 8 8.84 -2.58 35.92
N PRO A 9 8.85 -2.36 37.23
CA PRO A 9 7.72 -2.76 38.06
C PRO A 9 6.45 -2.03 37.64
N VAL A 10 5.34 -2.77 37.51
CA VAL A 10 3.99 -2.19 37.37
C VAL A 10 3.14 -2.59 38.57
N SER A 11 2.17 -1.76 38.90
CA SER A 11 1.24 -2.02 40.02
C SER A 11 0.34 -3.23 39.72
N GLN A 12 -0.18 -3.84 40.77
CA GLN A 12 -1.30 -4.76 40.65
C GLN A 12 -2.59 -3.98 40.46
N TYR A 13 -3.46 -4.48 39.63
CA TYR A 13 -4.80 -3.90 39.46
C TYR A 13 -5.55 -3.90 40.76
N THR A 14 -6.11 -2.75 41.10
CA THR A 14 -7.01 -2.60 42.24
C THR A 14 -8.37 -2.17 41.74
N ALA A 15 -9.39 -2.98 42.05
CA ALA A 15 -10.78 -2.59 41.80
C ALA A 15 -11.12 -1.35 42.59
N ARG A 16 -11.72 -0.37 41.94
CA ARG A 16 -12.25 0.87 42.57
C ARG A 16 -13.69 1.03 42.15
N GLU A 17 -14.50 1.65 43.01
CA GLU A 17 -15.86 2.00 42.62
C GLU A 17 -15.83 3.18 41.66
N PRO A 18 -16.35 3.03 40.41
CA PRO A 18 -16.33 4.11 39.42
C PRO A 18 -17.42 5.14 39.73
N GLU A 19 -17.15 6.39 39.36
CA GLU A 19 -18.16 7.44 39.34
C GLU A 19 -19.25 7.12 38.29
N PRO A 20 -20.52 7.52 38.50
CA PRO A 20 -21.53 7.34 37.45
C PRO A 20 -21.36 8.33 36.33
N SER A 21 -21.43 7.87 35.07
CA SER A 21 -21.55 8.76 33.90
C SER A 21 -22.99 9.26 33.74
N ILE A 22 -23.15 10.39 33.03
CA ILE A 22 -24.45 10.96 32.69
C ILE A 22 -24.93 10.35 31.36
N PRO A 23 -26.25 10.16 31.11
CA PRO A 23 -26.74 9.78 29.80
C PRO A 23 -26.37 10.79 28.72
N ILE A 24 -25.99 10.29 27.53
CA ILE A 24 -25.79 11.16 26.37
C ILE A 24 -27.13 11.73 25.92
N SER A 25 -27.19 13.05 25.70
CA SER A 25 -28.34 13.74 25.15
C SER A 25 -28.10 13.99 23.65
N GLY A 26 -28.57 13.07 22.81
CA GLY A 26 -28.43 13.19 21.35
C GLY A 26 -28.04 11.86 20.69
N PRO A 27 -27.68 11.90 19.39
CA PRO A 27 -27.24 10.70 18.67
C PRO A 27 -25.96 10.12 19.27
N VAL A 28 -25.93 8.80 19.44
CA VAL A 28 -24.74 8.08 19.91
C VAL A 28 -23.81 7.86 18.71
N ARG A 29 -22.55 8.29 18.84
CA ARG A 29 -21.46 8.01 17.91
C ARG A 29 -20.35 7.28 18.65
N LEU A 30 -19.78 6.22 18.06
CA LEU A 30 -18.68 5.48 18.66
C LEU A 30 -17.41 6.36 18.75
N GLY A 31 -16.60 6.12 19.77
CA GLY A 31 -15.43 6.94 20.10
C GLY A 31 -15.71 8.01 21.16
N ALA A 32 -14.75 8.92 21.32
CA ALA A 32 -14.82 10.05 22.24
C ALA A 32 -15.05 11.36 21.48
N HIS A 33 -16.14 12.06 21.79
CA HIS A 33 -16.55 13.29 21.09
C HIS A 33 -16.69 14.45 22.07
N LEU A 34 -15.79 15.44 21.90
CA LEU A 34 -15.77 16.64 22.74
C LEU A 34 -16.97 17.54 22.43
N ASN A 35 -17.56 18.11 23.45
CA ASN A 35 -18.58 19.15 23.36
C ASN A 35 -18.38 20.21 24.45
N SER A 36 -19.20 21.27 24.46
CA SER A 36 -19.03 22.41 25.38
C SER A 36 -19.19 22.05 26.89
N ARG A 37 -19.71 20.88 27.24
CA ARG A 37 -19.94 20.45 28.62
C ARG A 37 -18.97 19.36 29.11
N GLY A 38 -18.21 18.75 28.19
CA GLY A 38 -17.31 17.62 28.47
C GLY A 38 -17.16 16.72 27.26
N VAL A 39 -17.17 15.40 27.46
CA VAL A 39 -16.99 14.41 26.39
C VAL A 39 -18.12 13.38 26.41
N ASP A 40 -18.66 13.08 25.26
CA ASP A 40 -19.52 11.93 25.00
C ASP A 40 -18.65 10.76 24.57
N VAL A 41 -18.78 9.61 25.22
CA VAL A 41 -18.02 8.40 24.88
C VAL A 41 -18.96 7.24 24.58
N ALA A 42 -18.63 6.47 23.57
CA ALA A 42 -19.37 5.26 23.24
C ALA A 42 -18.41 4.18 22.70
N VAL A 43 -18.55 2.95 23.16
CA VAL A 43 -17.72 1.82 22.76
C VAL A 43 -18.55 0.54 22.64
N LEU A 44 -18.21 -0.31 21.68
CA LEU A 44 -18.81 -1.63 21.51
C LEU A 44 -18.09 -2.65 22.42
N ALA A 45 -18.87 -3.34 23.25
CA ALA A 45 -18.44 -4.47 24.08
C ALA A 45 -19.65 -5.35 24.40
N SER A 46 -20.10 -6.15 23.43
CA SER A 46 -21.38 -6.87 23.46
C SER A 46 -21.47 -7.90 24.59
N HIS A 47 -20.36 -8.57 24.90
CA HIS A 47 -20.27 -9.63 25.92
C HIS A 47 -19.81 -9.10 27.27
N ALA A 48 -19.57 -7.80 27.41
CA ALA A 48 -19.19 -7.19 28.66
C ALA A 48 -20.37 -7.18 29.67
N THR A 49 -20.08 -7.33 30.97
CA THR A 49 -21.02 -7.15 32.05
C THR A 49 -20.97 -5.72 32.60
N ALA A 50 -19.85 -5.04 32.44
CA ALA A 50 -19.69 -3.62 32.75
C ALA A 50 -18.51 -3.03 31.93
N VAL A 51 -18.59 -1.73 31.62
CA VAL A 51 -17.53 -0.97 30.97
C VAL A 51 -17.31 0.33 31.74
N GLU A 52 -16.06 0.67 31.95
CA GLU A 52 -15.62 1.92 32.57
C GLU A 52 -14.77 2.70 31.53
N VAL A 53 -15.07 3.98 31.34
CA VAL A 53 -14.13 4.91 30.72
C VAL A 53 -13.19 5.46 31.79
N CYS A 54 -11.92 5.46 31.53
CA CYS A 54 -10.87 5.82 32.48
C CYS A 54 -10.08 7.00 31.89
N PHE A 55 -10.12 8.15 32.58
CA PHE A 55 -9.31 9.30 32.24
C PHE A 55 -8.03 9.26 33.06
N VAL A 56 -6.89 9.36 32.36
CA VAL A 56 -5.57 9.12 32.92
C VAL A 56 -4.80 10.42 32.94
N ASP A 57 -4.24 10.77 34.08
CA ASP A 57 -3.27 11.85 34.21
C ASP A 57 -1.85 11.29 34.07
N THR A 58 -1.17 11.69 33.01
CA THR A 58 0.19 11.26 32.68
C THR A 58 1.26 12.26 33.11
N SER A 59 0.87 13.39 33.71
CA SER A 59 1.77 14.46 34.10
C SER A 59 2.49 14.24 35.43
N ALA A 60 1.99 13.31 36.27
CA ALA A 60 2.53 13.02 37.58
C ALA A 60 3.54 11.86 37.59
N TYR A 61 4.40 11.82 38.59
CA TYR A 61 5.31 10.68 38.87
C TYR A 61 4.58 9.34 39.06
N HIS A 62 3.28 9.39 39.38
CA HIS A 62 2.38 8.25 39.47
C HIS A 62 1.17 8.50 38.60
N THR A 63 0.91 7.56 37.70
CA THR A 63 -0.27 7.58 36.84
C THR A 63 -1.52 7.54 37.71
N SER A 64 -2.36 8.57 37.66
CA SER A 64 -3.64 8.61 38.34
C SER A 64 -4.77 8.38 37.34
N GLU A 65 -5.81 7.68 37.79
CA GLU A 65 -6.92 7.25 36.95
C GLU A 65 -8.24 7.60 37.59
N ARG A 66 -9.10 8.36 36.89
CA ARG A 66 -10.51 8.59 37.22
C ARG A 66 -11.39 7.69 36.36
N ARG A 67 -12.28 6.91 36.99
CA ARG A 67 -13.10 5.90 36.30
C ARG A 67 -14.56 6.30 36.35
N PHE A 68 -15.25 6.16 35.21
CA PHE A 68 -16.67 6.44 35.08
C PHE A 68 -17.37 5.23 34.47
N ARG A 69 -18.42 4.74 35.16
CA ARG A 69 -19.25 3.63 34.73
C ARG A 69 -20.12 4.05 33.55
N LEU A 70 -19.96 3.37 32.43
CA LEU A 70 -20.81 3.56 31.25
C LEU A 70 -22.14 2.81 31.42
N ARG A 71 -23.14 3.23 30.68
CA ARG A 71 -24.46 2.63 30.62
C ARG A 71 -24.59 1.77 29.38
N ARG A 72 -25.13 0.56 29.56
CA ARG A 72 -25.40 -0.32 28.40
C ARG A 72 -26.56 0.24 27.59
N SER A 73 -26.34 0.42 26.31
CA SER A 73 -27.33 0.80 25.31
C SER A 73 -27.70 -0.41 24.43
N ASN A 74 -28.42 -0.18 23.34
CA ASN A 74 -28.76 -1.23 22.38
C ASN A 74 -27.54 -1.79 21.67
N HIS A 75 -27.65 -2.97 21.13
CA HIS A 75 -26.65 -3.62 20.26
C HIS A 75 -25.25 -3.79 20.88
N GLY A 76 -25.14 -3.90 22.20
CA GLY A 76 -23.88 -4.11 22.91
C GLY A 76 -22.98 -2.88 23.00
N ILE A 77 -23.52 -1.69 22.71
CA ILE A 77 -22.85 -0.41 22.89
C ILE A 77 -22.97 0.08 24.32
N TRP A 78 -21.88 0.63 24.85
CA TRP A 78 -21.81 1.26 26.16
C TRP A 78 -21.55 2.75 25.99
N THR A 79 -22.32 3.60 26.69
CA THR A 79 -22.32 5.04 26.44
C THR A 79 -22.31 5.83 27.77
N GLY A 80 -21.75 7.04 27.71
CA GLY A 80 -21.83 7.98 28.81
C GLY A 80 -21.29 9.36 28.46
N HIS A 81 -21.86 10.39 29.08
CA HIS A 81 -21.29 11.74 29.07
C HIS A 81 -20.49 11.96 30.36
N VAL A 82 -19.26 12.47 30.22
CA VAL A 82 -18.42 12.83 31.37
C VAL A 82 -18.14 14.33 31.33
N PRO A 83 -18.68 15.08 32.33
CA PRO A 83 -18.54 16.53 32.34
C PRO A 83 -17.11 16.98 32.67
N GLY A 84 -16.73 18.17 32.18
CA GLY A 84 -15.48 18.83 32.53
C GLY A 84 -14.21 18.27 31.88
N ILE A 85 -14.33 17.21 31.09
CA ILE A 85 -13.21 16.70 30.26
C ILE A 85 -12.95 17.67 29.11
N ARG A 86 -11.68 17.88 28.78
CA ARG A 86 -11.21 18.80 27.71
C ARG A 86 -10.31 18.09 26.71
N ALA A 87 -10.04 18.75 25.61
CA ALA A 87 -9.02 18.31 24.65
C ALA A 87 -7.66 18.11 25.33
N GLY A 88 -6.88 17.13 24.88
CA GLY A 88 -5.61 16.74 25.46
C GLY A 88 -5.72 15.69 26.60
N GLN A 89 -6.92 15.41 27.11
CA GLN A 89 -7.08 14.40 28.15
C GLN A 89 -6.90 12.98 27.63
N ALA A 90 -5.95 12.24 28.21
CA ALA A 90 -5.72 10.84 27.90
C ALA A 90 -6.82 9.95 28.49
N TYR A 91 -7.20 8.89 27.75
CA TYR A 91 -8.25 7.97 28.17
C TYR A 91 -8.09 6.57 27.62
N GLY A 92 -8.83 5.62 28.20
CA GLY A 92 -9.00 4.25 27.74
C GLY A 92 -10.20 3.59 28.40
N TYR A 93 -10.38 2.29 28.17
CA TYR A 93 -11.51 1.53 28.73
C TYR A 93 -11.04 0.38 29.59
N ARG A 94 -11.76 0.10 30.67
CA ARG A 94 -11.69 -1.16 31.43
C ARG A 94 -12.97 -1.93 31.24
N VAL A 95 -12.86 -3.21 30.89
CA VAL A 95 -14.00 -4.05 30.54
C VAL A 95 -14.07 -5.22 31.48
N HIS A 96 -15.24 -5.38 32.10
CA HIS A 96 -15.58 -6.50 32.97
C HIS A 96 -16.45 -7.50 32.23
N GLY A 97 -16.21 -8.78 32.42
CA GLY A 97 -16.95 -9.83 31.76
C GLY A 97 -16.37 -11.22 32.06
N ARG A 98 -16.81 -12.20 31.31
CA ARG A 98 -16.36 -13.58 31.49
C ARG A 98 -14.93 -13.75 30.99
N TRP A 99 -14.14 -14.46 31.80
CA TRP A 99 -12.84 -15.00 31.39
C TRP A 99 -12.98 -16.48 31.05
N ASP A 100 -12.97 -16.80 29.78
CA ASP A 100 -13.04 -18.17 29.26
C ASP A 100 -12.33 -18.24 27.92
N PRO A 101 -10.99 -18.28 27.93
CA PRO A 101 -10.20 -18.28 26.69
C PRO A 101 -10.54 -19.42 25.74
N ALA A 102 -11.00 -20.57 26.25
CA ALA A 102 -11.42 -21.69 25.42
C ALA A 102 -12.66 -21.39 24.57
N GLN A 103 -13.50 -20.46 25.04
CA GLN A 103 -14.67 -19.95 24.32
C GLN A 103 -14.40 -18.59 23.65
N GLY A 104 -13.15 -18.15 23.57
CA GLY A 104 -12.78 -16.86 22.99
C GLY A 104 -13.12 -15.63 23.84
N LEU A 105 -13.57 -15.80 25.10
CA LEU A 105 -13.93 -14.71 26.00
C LEU A 105 -12.72 -14.31 26.88
N ARG A 106 -12.28 -13.05 26.76
CA ARG A 106 -10.99 -12.60 27.32
C ARG A 106 -11.07 -11.27 28.08
N HIS A 107 -12.21 -10.98 28.71
CA HIS A 107 -12.38 -9.74 29.49
C HIS A 107 -11.50 -9.78 30.75
N ASN A 108 -10.65 -8.77 30.90
CA ASN A 108 -9.80 -8.61 32.08
C ASN A 108 -9.69 -7.12 32.45
N PRO A 109 -10.34 -6.65 33.52
CA PRO A 109 -10.32 -5.22 33.90
C PRO A 109 -8.95 -4.71 34.35
N ALA A 110 -7.97 -5.59 34.59
CA ALA A 110 -6.61 -5.18 34.88
C ALA A 110 -5.94 -4.58 33.60
N LYS A 111 -6.53 -4.76 32.40
CA LYS A 111 -6.02 -4.21 31.16
C LYS A 111 -6.77 -2.94 30.80
N LEU A 112 -6.06 -1.82 30.73
CA LEU A 112 -6.59 -0.58 30.20
C LEU A 112 -6.45 -0.61 28.67
N LEU A 113 -7.58 -0.51 27.99
CA LEU A 113 -7.71 -0.76 26.54
C LEU A 113 -7.80 0.55 25.78
N LEU A 114 -7.09 0.63 24.65
CA LEU A 114 -7.20 1.71 23.70
C LEU A 114 -8.59 1.69 23.03
N ASP A 115 -9.19 2.85 22.87
CA ASP A 115 -10.41 3.01 22.08
C ASP A 115 -10.12 2.70 20.59
N PRO A 116 -10.85 1.77 19.95
CA PRO A 116 -10.72 1.54 18.50
C PRO A 116 -10.95 2.78 17.64
N TYR A 117 -11.68 3.77 18.15
CA TYR A 117 -12.00 5.06 17.50
C TYR A 117 -11.10 6.21 17.98
N ALA A 118 -10.00 5.94 18.70
CA ALA A 118 -9.08 6.99 19.13
C ALA A 118 -8.44 7.67 17.93
N LYS A 119 -8.59 8.99 17.81
CA LYS A 119 -8.04 9.79 16.69
C LYS A 119 -6.59 10.17 16.91
N ALA A 120 -6.10 10.05 18.13
CA ALA A 120 -4.73 10.31 18.53
C ALA A 120 -4.37 9.49 19.76
N ILE A 121 -3.07 9.21 19.94
CA ILE A 121 -2.53 8.53 21.12
C ILE A 121 -1.45 9.37 21.78
N VAL A 122 -1.29 9.24 23.10
CA VAL A 122 -0.26 9.98 23.84
C VAL A 122 1.09 9.26 23.82
N ARG A 123 1.07 7.94 23.65
CA ARG A 123 2.29 7.10 23.61
C ARG A 123 2.01 5.79 22.86
N ALA A 124 3.03 5.21 22.28
CA ALA A 124 3.01 3.82 21.82
C ALA A 124 3.01 2.85 23.02
N PRO A 125 2.48 1.63 22.88
CA PRO A 125 2.59 0.61 23.92
C PRO A 125 4.04 0.17 24.12
N GLU A 126 4.46 0.02 25.36
CA GLU A 126 5.77 -0.50 25.73
C GLU A 126 5.67 -2.01 25.92
N LEU A 127 6.40 -2.80 25.13
CA LEU A 127 6.33 -4.26 25.24
C LEU A 127 6.69 -4.72 26.65
N HIS A 128 5.68 -5.21 27.37
CA HIS A 128 5.78 -5.60 28.78
C HIS A 128 4.81 -6.74 29.07
N PRO A 129 5.14 -7.68 29.98
CA PRO A 129 4.22 -8.75 30.38
C PRO A 129 2.82 -8.29 30.83
N ALA A 130 2.68 -7.08 31.37
CA ALA A 130 1.40 -6.50 31.77
C ALA A 130 0.47 -6.18 30.60
N LEU A 131 0.95 -6.15 29.35
CA LEU A 131 0.08 -5.99 28.17
C LEU A 131 -0.76 -7.24 27.84
N PHE A 132 -0.39 -8.39 28.40
CA PHE A 132 -1.11 -9.64 28.14
C PHE A 132 -2.25 -9.82 29.14
N SER A 133 -3.44 -10.19 28.68
CA SER A 133 -4.57 -10.45 29.55
C SER A 133 -4.46 -11.76 30.34
N HIS A 134 -3.57 -12.65 29.90
CA HIS A 134 -3.19 -13.90 30.58
C HIS A 134 -1.76 -13.80 31.12
N VAL A 135 -1.44 -14.65 32.11
CA VAL A 135 -0.10 -14.73 32.66
C VAL A 135 0.89 -15.23 31.60
N VAL A 136 1.99 -14.51 31.42
CA VAL A 136 3.11 -14.89 30.58
C VAL A 136 4.39 -14.97 31.40
N ASP A 137 5.33 -15.82 30.95
CA ASP A 137 6.66 -15.94 31.53
C ASP A 137 7.61 -14.80 31.11
N ALA A 138 8.89 -14.93 31.44
CA ALA A 138 9.91 -13.94 31.10
C ALA A 138 10.19 -13.83 29.58
N ASP A 139 9.84 -14.82 28.79
CA ASP A 139 9.94 -14.83 27.33
C ASP A 139 8.62 -14.44 26.65
N LEU A 140 7.67 -13.90 27.39
CA LEU A 140 6.32 -13.54 26.98
C LEU A 140 5.45 -14.71 26.47
N LYS A 141 5.79 -15.95 26.89
CA LYS A 141 5.03 -17.15 26.52
C LYS A 141 3.93 -17.42 27.52
N PRO A 142 2.74 -17.82 27.05
CA PRO A 142 1.60 -18.11 27.92
C PRO A 142 1.82 -19.41 28.70
N GLY A 143 1.30 -19.45 29.93
CA GLY A 143 1.12 -20.70 30.67
C GLY A 143 0.02 -21.58 30.08
N ALA A 144 0.07 -22.88 30.33
CA ALA A 144 -0.87 -23.85 29.75
C ALA A 144 -2.35 -23.61 30.16
N ASP A 145 -2.58 -23.03 31.33
CA ASP A 145 -3.93 -22.79 31.89
C ASP A 145 -4.49 -21.39 31.60
N LEU A 146 -3.75 -20.53 30.90
CA LEU A 146 -4.15 -19.16 30.51
C LEU A 146 -4.86 -18.39 31.65
N LYS A 147 -4.30 -18.43 32.87
CA LYS A 147 -4.84 -17.66 33.99
C LYS A 147 -4.88 -16.17 33.72
N PRO A 148 -5.91 -15.43 34.17
CA PRO A 148 -5.96 -13.98 33.97
C PRO A 148 -4.82 -13.30 34.73
N ASP A 149 -4.11 -12.40 34.07
CA ASP A 149 -3.04 -11.62 34.66
C ASP A 149 -3.60 -10.43 35.47
N GLN A 150 -3.05 -10.20 36.66
CA GLN A 150 -3.49 -9.16 37.57
C GLN A 150 -2.65 -7.87 37.53
N ARG A 151 -1.58 -7.84 36.74
CA ARG A 151 -0.75 -6.64 36.56
C ARG A 151 -1.54 -5.56 35.85
N ASP A 152 -1.50 -4.33 36.34
CA ASP A 152 -2.17 -3.19 35.71
C ASP A 152 -1.38 -2.74 34.49
N SER A 153 -2.02 -2.63 33.34
CA SER A 153 -1.37 -2.19 32.10
C SER A 153 -1.31 -0.68 31.93
N VAL A 154 -1.90 0.11 32.83
CA VAL A 154 -2.05 1.57 32.70
C VAL A 154 -0.75 2.29 32.37
N ASP A 155 0.39 1.84 32.91
CA ASP A 155 1.70 2.49 32.73
C ASP A 155 2.40 2.11 31.42
N VAL A 156 1.99 1.02 30.75
CA VAL A 156 2.69 0.45 29.58
C VAL A 156 1.83 0.38 28.32
N THR A 157 0.50 0.58 28.43
CA THR A 157 -0.40 0.53 27.27
C THR A 157 -0.45 1.87 26.52
N ALA A 158 -0.90 1.83 25.28
CA ALA A 158 -1.29 3.04 24.54
C ALA A 158 -2.55 3.65 25.14
N LEU A 159 -2.64 4.97 25.14
CA LEU A 159 -3.80 5.72 25.62
C LEU A 159 -4.34 6.61 24.50
N GLY A 160 -5.63 6.55 24.24
CA GLY A 160 -6.32 7.50 23.39
C GLY A 160 -6.30 8.90 23.98
N VAL A 161 -6.47 9.91 23.14
CA VAL A 161 -6.55 11.31 23.56
C VAL A 161 -7.82 11.95 23.02
N VAL A 162 -8.52 12.67 23.87
CA VAL A 162 -9.65 13.51 23.45
C VAL A 162 -9.09 14.68 22.63
N VAL A 163 -9.46 14.75 21.36
CA VAL A 163 -8.98 15.80 20.42
C VAL A 163 -10.11 16.72 20.01
N GLU A 164 -9.77 17.88 19.49
CA GLU A 164 -10.73 18.79 18.86
C GLU A 164 -11.06 18.30 17.44
N ASP A 165 -12.35 18.09 17.15
CA ASP A 165 -12.82 17.82 15.79
C ASP A 165 -12.92 19.13 15.00
N GLN A 166 -11.83 19.52 14.37
CA GLN A 166 -11.82 20.68 13.47
C GLN A 166 -12.01 20.17 12.03
N CYS A 167 -13.13 20.53 11.41
CA CYS A 167 -13.32 20.39 9.97
C CYS A 167 -12.39 21.39 9.26
N THR A 168 -11.51 20.87 8.43
CA THR A 168 -10.67 21.69 7.54
C THR A 168 -11.31 21.69 6.14
N GLU A 169 -11.33 22.83 5.47
CA GLU A 169 -11.71 22.87 4.07
C GLU A 169 -10.67 22.08 3.24
N ILE A 170 -11.15 21.10 2.48
CA ILE A 170 -10.30 20.19 1.71
C ILE A 170 -10.51 20.48 0.22
N ASN A 171 -9.47 21.01 -0.42
CA ASN A 171 -9.44 21.27 -1.86
C ASN A 171 -8.68 20.14 -2.56
N ARG A 172 -9.40 19.15 -3.09
CA ARG A 172 -8.83 17.95 -3.73
C ARG A 172 -8.40 18.24 -5.17
N PRO A 173 -7.29 17.65 -5.64
CA PRO A 173 -6.90 17.72 -7.07
C PRO A 173 -7.92 17.07 -8.00
N ASN A 174 -8.59 16.00 -7.56
CA ASN A 174 -9.56 15.21 -8.34
C ASN A 174 -8.98 14.75 -9.69
N THR A 175 -7.79 14.19 -9.68
CA THR A 175 -7.12 13.68 -10.87
C THR A 175 -7.88 12.48 -11.43
N SER A 176 -8.22 12.52 -12.73
CA SER A 176 -8.88 11.40 -13.38
C SER A 176 -7.97 10.17 -13.46
N TRP A 177 -8.57 8.98 -13.48
CA TRP A 177 -7.80 7.73 -13.52
C TRP A 177 -6.85 7.63 -14.72
N ASP A 178 -7.24 8.17 -15.88
CA ASP A 178 -6.39 8.18 -17.08
C ASP A 178 -5.14 9.06 -16.93
N GLN A 179 -5.18 10.05 -16.04
CA GLN A 179 -4.06 10.93 -15.74
C GLN A 179 -3.29 10.52 -14.49
N THR A 180 -3.78 9.52 -13.77
CA THR A 180 -3.17 9.07 -12.51
C THR A 180 -1.84 8.34 -12.78
N VAL A 181 -0.79 8.77 -12.08
CA VAL A 181 0.51 8.12 -11.93
C VAL A 181 0.79 8.01 -10.45
N ILE A 182 0.82 6.79 -9.94
CA ILE A 182 1.01 6.51 -8.51
C ILE A 182 2.50 6.36 -8.20
N TYR A 183 2.93 6.95 -7.08
CA TYR A 183 4.27 6.81 -6.54
C TYR A 183 4.17 6.26 -5.12
N GLU A 184 4.51 4.98 -4.95
CA GLU A 184 4.47 4.28 -3.67
C GLU A 184 5.69 4.64 -2.84
N ALA A 185 5.51 5.16 -1.62
CA ALA A 185 6.61 5.67 -0.80
C ALA A 185 6.39 5.47 0.71
N HIS A 186 7.46 5.28 1.46
CA HIS A 186 7.46 5.33 2.92
C HIS A 186 7.78 6.75 3.41
N VAL A 187 7.00 7.29 4.36
CA VAL A 187 7.18 8.66 4.87
C VAL A 187 8.62 8.95 5.29
N VAL A 188 9.23 8.03 6.07
CA VAL A 188 10.62 8.20 6.53
C VAL A 188 11.60 8.02 5.39
N GLY A 189 11.52 6.91 4.64
CA GLY A 189 12.49 6.55 3.62
C GLY A 189 12.58 7.53 2.47
N LEU A 190 11.46 8.20 2.14
CA LEU A 190 11.39 9.16 1.06
C LEU A 190 12.33 10.36 1.25
N THR A 191 12.40 10.90 2.47
CA THR A 191 13.06 12.19 2.69
C THR A 191 14.22 12.15 3.69
N LYS A 192 14.51 11.00 4.30
CA LYS A 192 15.52 10.89 5.36
C LYS A 192 16.88 11.45 4.95
N ASN A 193 17.29 11.16 3.72
CA ASN A 193 18.56 11.60 3.16
C ASN A 193 18.40 12.73 2.11
N LEU A 194 17.18 13.28 1.89
CA LEU A 194 16.94 14.24 0.82
C LEU A 194 17.65 15.58 1.14
N PRO A 195 18.63 16.00 0.30
CA PRO A 195 19.31 17.26 0.48
C PRO A 195 18.35 18.44 0.21
N GLY A 196 18.63 19.59 0.84
CA GLY A 196 17.80 20.80 0.72
C GLY A 196 16.57 20.82 1.62
N ILE A 197 16.29 19.74 2.36
CA ILE A 197 15.31 19.72 3.45
C ILE A 197 16.04 19.96 4.78
N PRO A 198 15.55 20.86 5.66
CA PRO A 198 16.07 21.03 7.01
C PRO A 198 16.13 19.69 7.75
N PRO A 199 17.21 19.40 8.49
CA PRO A 199 17.41 18.08 9.15
C PRO A 199 16.23 17.66 10.04
N GLU A 200 15.59 18.62 10.73
CA GLU A 200 14.45 18.40 11.62
C GLU A 200 13.16 17.99 10.91
N LEU A 201 13.06 18.22 9.58
CA LEU A 201 11.91 17.80 8.77
C LEU A 201 12.16 16.49 8.03
N ARG A 202 13.40 16.01 7.97
CA ARG A 202 13.74 14.79 7.22
C ARG A 202 13.10 13.55 7.84
N GLY A 203 12.47 12.74 7.02
CA GLY A 203 11.79 11.51 7.45
C GLY A 203 10.50 11.78 8.22
N THR A 204 9.85 12.93 8.02
CA THR A 204 8.60 13.29 8.68
C THR A 204 7.49 13.60 7.69
N TYR A 205 6.24 13.71 8.17
CA TYR A 205 5.10 14.19 7.38
C TYR A 205 5.39 15.56 6.74
N ALA A 206 5.97 16.48 7.49
CA ALA A 206 6.35 17.79 6.96
C ALA A 206 7.44 17.71 5.89
N GLY A 207 8.38 16.77 6.03
CA GLY A 207 9.40 16.49 5.01
C GLY A 207 8.80 15.94 3.72
N ALA A 208 7.81 15.05 3.83
CA ALA A 208 7.12 14.48 2.66
C ALA A 208 6.39 15.55 1.82
N ALA A 209 5.91 16.63 2.46
CA ALA A 209 5.27 17.78 1.79
C ALA A 209 6.18 19.01 1.64
N HIS A 210 7.48 18.87 1.88
CA HIS A 210 8.42 19.98 1.69
C HIS A 210 8.53 20.37 0.21
N PRO A 211 8.72 21.66 -0.14
CA PRO A 211 8.81 22.10 -1.54
C PRO A 211 9.85 21.34 -2.39
N VAL A 212 10.96 20.88 -1.80
CA VAL A 212 11.97 20.06 -2.50
C VAL A 212 11.41 18.70 -2.90
N THR A 213 10.68 18.03 -1.99
CA THR A 213 10.01 16.75 -2.25
C THR A 213 8.92 16.91 -3.31
N ILE A 214 8.07 17.93 -3.15
CA ILE A 214 6.99 18.25 -4.11
C ILE A 214 7.58 18.53 -5.50
N ASN A 215 8.68 19.27 -5.58
CA ASN A 215 9.34 19.57 -6.86
C ASN A 215 9.85 18.28 -7.55
N HIS A 216 10.42 17.34 -6.79
CA HIS A 216 10.83 16.04 -7.33
C HIS A 216 9.62 15.30 -7.92
N LEU A 217 8.54 15.12 -7.15
CA LEU A 217 7.33 14.43 -7.59
C LEU A 217 6.72 15.07 -8.85
N LYS A 218 6.64 16.40 -8.91
CA LYS A 218 6.14 17.14 -10.08
C LYS A 218 7.05 16.99 -11.30
N THR A 219 8.37 17.04 -11.11
CA THR A 219 9.35 16.91 -12.20
C THR A 219 9.31 15.50 -12.76
N LEU A 220 9.16 14.50 -11.92
CA LEU A 220 8.97 13.12 -12.33
C LEU A 220 7.65 12.94 -13.11
N GLY A 221 6.60 13.67 -12.77
CA GLY A 221 5.28 13.57 -13.39
C GLY A 221 4.28 12.75 -12.56
N VAL A 222 4.55 12.58 -11.27
CA VAL A 222 3.64 11.93 -10.31
C VAL A 222 2.41 12.80 -10.08
N THR A 223 1.24 12.17 -10.01
CA THR A 223 -0.03 12.83 -9.71
C THR A 223 -0.71 12.32 -8.45
N ALA A 224 -0.28 11.17 -7.93
CA ALA A 224 -0.74 10.63 -6.66
C ALA A 224 0.43 9.98 -5.92
N ILE A 225 0.59 10.29 -4.64
CA ILE A 225 1.51 9.56 -3.76
C ILE A 225 0.72 8.56 -2.92
N GLU A 226 1.17 7.29 -2.91
CA GLU A 226 0.63 6.23 -2.06
C GLU A 226 1.62 5.99 -0.93
N PHE A 227 1.24 6.38 0.29
CA PHE A 227 2.08 6.14 1.45
C PHE A 227 1.85 4.74 2.01
N LEU A 228 2.95 4.00 2.26
CA LEU A 228 2.94 2.83 3.12
C LEU A 228 2.25 3.18 4.44
N PRO A 229 1.77 2.19 5.23
CA PRO A 229 0.87 2.44 6.34
C PRO A 229 1.33 3.56 7.28
N ILE A 230 0.48 4.58 7.41
CA ILE A 230 0.69 5.68 8.36
C ILE A 230 -0.25 5.61 9.57
N HIS A 231 -1.03 4.56 9.70
CA HIS A 231 -1.76 4.28 10.93
C HIS A 231 -0.79 4.00 12.08
N ALA A 232 -1.17 4.36 13.30
CA ALA A 232 -0.39 4.02 14.49
C ALA A 232 -0.14 2.50 14.55
N LYS A 233 1.10 2.13 14.76
CA LYS A 233 1.61 0.76 14.68
C LYS A 233 2.28 0.30 15.97
N MET A 234 2.49 -1.00 16.08
CA MET A 234 3.31 -1.60 17.12
C MET A 234 4.33 -2.52 16.49
N THR A 235 5.56 -2.49 16.96
CA THR A 235 6.57 -3.47 16.58
C THR A 235 6.26 -4.82 17.22
N GLU A 236 6.39 -5.89 16.46
CA GLU A 236 6.16 -7.26 16.90
C GLU A 236 7.14 -7.64 18.03
N PRO A 237 6.69 -8.46 19.00
CA PRO A 237 7.55 -8.88 20.13
C PRO A 237 8.87 -9.50 19.69
N PHE A 238 8.88 -10.31 18.63
CA PHE A 238 10.10 -10.97 18.15
C PHE A 238 11.10 -9.99 17.51
N LEU A 239 10.64 -8.91 16.85
CA LEU A 239 11.50 -7.86 16.34
C LEU A 239 12.07 -7.02 17.48
N THR A 240 11.24 -6.64 18.46
CA THR A 240 11.69 -5.93 19.66
C THR A 240 12.76 -6.70 20.39
N ALA A 241 12.62 -8.03 20.51
CA ALA A 241 13.63 -8.89 21.12
C ALA A 241 14.99 -8.91 20.36
N GLN A 242 14.98 -8.54 19.08
CA GLN A 242 16.18 -8.40 18.24
C GLN A 242 16.71 -6.96 18.17
N GLY A 243 16.06 -6.00 18.84
CA GLY A 243 16.38 -4.57 18.75
C GLY A 243 16.01 -3.95 17.41
N LYS A 244 15.03 -4.52 16.73
CA LYS A 244 14.49 -4.05 15.45
C LYS A 244 13.12 -3.46 15.63
N GLU A 245 12.63 -2.77 14.60
CA GLU A 245 11.28 -2.23 14.55
C GLU A 245 10.56 -2.65 13.27
N ASN A 246 9.24 -2.66 13.29
CA ASN A 246 8.43 -2.77 12.09
C ASN A 246 8.50 -1.43 11.33
N TYR A 247 9.36 -1.37 10.31
CA TYR A 247 9.58 -0.15 9.52
C TYR A 247 8.43 0.11 8.58
N TRP A 248 7.93 -0.90 7.86
CA TRP A 248 6.86 -0.68 6.85
C TRP A 248 5.52 -0.22 7.43
N GLY A 249 5.16 -0.68 8.63
CA GLY A 249 3.92 -0.26 9.29
C GLY A 249 2.76 -1.26 9.22
N TYR A 250 2.94 -2.44 8.63
CA TYR A 250 1.87 -3.45 8.49
C TYR A 250 1.58 -4.21 9.79
N ASN A 251 1.57 -3.52 10.92
CA ASN A 251 1.19 -4.08 12.23
C ASN A 251 0.38 -3.05 13.03
N THR A 252 -0.85 -2.81 12.59
CA THR A 252 -1.69 -1.68 12.98
C THR A 252 -2.19 -1.77 14.42
N LEU A 253 -1.94 -0.71 15.18
CA LEU A 253 -2.43 -0.51 16.55
C LEU A 253 -3.81 0.17 16.61
N ASN A 254 -4.08 1.09 15.67
CA ASN A 254 -5.33 1.83 15.64
C ASN A 254 -5.62 2.34 14.22
N PHE A 255 -6.90 2.32 13.80
CA PHE A 255 -7.31 2.67 12.44
C PHE A 255 -7.57 4.16 12.21
N PHE A 256 -7.61 5.00 13.24
CA PHE A 256 -7.92 6.43 13.14
C PHE A 256 -6.71 7.32 13.46
N THR A 257 -5.74 6.80 14.17
CA THR A 257 -4.59 7.55 14.67
C THR A 257 -3.45 7.49 13.66
N PRO A 258 -2.87 8.63 13.24
CA PRO A 258 -1.62 8.62 12.48
C PRO A 258 -0.44 8.18 13.36
N GLU A 259 0.58 7.57 12.74
CA GLU A 259 1.79 7.11 13.43
C GLU A 259 2.58 8.31 14.00
N PRO A 260 2.70 8.44 15.34
CA PRO A 260 3.33 9.59 15.94
C PRO A 260 4.83 9.74 15.63
N SER A 261 5.54 8.63 15.40
CA SER A 261 6.99 8.65 15.14
C SER A 261 7.36 9.26 13.79
N TYR A 262 6.38 9.41 12.88
CA TYR A 262 6.58 10.06 11.58
C TYR A 262 6.38 11.59 11.64
N ALA A 263 5.96 12.15 12.77
CA ALA A 263 5.84 13.57 12.94
C ALA A 263 7.17 14.23 13.36
N MET A 264 7.30 15.52 13.09
CA MET A 264 8.43 16.30 13.59
C MET A 264 8.55 16.21 15.12
N ALA A 265 9.77 16.27 15.64
CA ALA A 265 10.00 16.30 17.09
C ALA A 265 9.26 17.45 17.78
N ALA A 266 9.12 18.60 17.12
CA ALA A 266 8.36 19.73 17.61
C ALA A 266 6.87 19.40 17.79
N SER A 267 6.25 18.72 16.81
CA SER A 267 4.85 18.28 16.87
C SER A 267 4.65 17.19 17.93
N GLN A 268 5.57 16.23 18.04
CA GLN A 268 5.55 15.21 19.08
C GLN A 268 5.60 15.83 20.49
N ASN A 269 6.47 16.83 20.70
CA ASN A 269 6.60 17.55 21.97
C ASN A 269 5.39 18.45 22.28
N ALA A 270 4.75 19.01 21.25
CA ALA A 270 3.53 19.82 21.42
C ALA A 270 2.29 18.97 21.69
N GLY A 271 2.36 17.67 21.39
CA GLY A 271 1.34 16.69 21.73
C GLY A 271 0.47 16.19 20.57
N PRO A 272 -0.44 15.26 20.83
CA PRO A 272 -1.15 14.51 19.81
C PRO A 272 -2.00 15.34 18.83
N GLN A 273 -2.54 16.49 19.25
CA GLN A 273 -3.24 17.40 18.33
C GLN A 273 -2.30 18.00 17.27
N ALA A 274 -1.08 18.37 17.67
CA ALA A 274 -0.10 18.93 16.73
C ALA A 274 0.36 17.89 15.69
N ILE A 275 0.39 16.60 16.03
CA ILE A 275 0.66 15.51 15.09
C ILE A 275 -0.47 15.40 14.05
N LEU A 276 -1.72 15.46 14.48
CA LEU A 276 -2.88 15.48 13.56
C LEU A 276 -2.82 16.69 12.61
N ASP A 277 -2.48 17.85 13.15
CA ASP A 277 -2.38 19.09 12.38
C ASP A 277 -1.22 19.03 11.35
N GLU A 278 -0.10 18.37 11.69
CA GLU A 278 1.01 18.13 10.77
C GLU A 278 0.59 17.21 9.59
N VAL A 279 -0.14 16.12 9.86
CA VAL A 279 -0.65 15.23 8.80
C VAL A 279 -1.63 15.96 7.89
N LYS A 280 -2.57 16.73 8.46
CA LYS A 280 -3.49 17.58 7.66
C LYS A 280 -2.72 18.60 6.82
N GLY A 281 -1.67 19.20 7.39
CA GLY A 281 -0.78 20.12 6.69
C GLY A 281 -0.05 19.47 5.52
N MET A 282 0.44 18.23 5.69
CA MET A 282 1.05 17.44 4.63
C MET A 282 0.07 17.25 3.47
N VAL A 283 -1.12 16.73 3.74
CA VAL A 283 -2.16 16.50 2.71
C VAL A 283 -2.49 17.80 1.98
N LYS A 284 -2.72 18.89 2.71
CA LYS A 284 -3.04 20.20 2.14
C LYS A 284 -1.96 20.70 1.17
N LEU A 285 -0.68 20.64 1.55
CA LEU A 285 0.43 21.12 0.72
C LEU A 285 0.61 20.26 -0.54
N LEU A 286 0.40 18.94 -0.45
CA LEU A 286 0.40 18.04 -1.61
C LEU A 286 -0.76 18.38 -2.55
N HIS A 287 -1.97 18.62 -2.04
CA HIS A 287 -3.14 19.07 -2.83
C HIS A 287 -2.87 20.40 -3.54
N GLU A 288 -2.30 21.38 -2.85
CA GLU A 288 -1.93 22.68 -3.45
C GLU A 288 -0.93 22.51 -4.60
N ALA A 289 -0.13 21.44 -4.57
CA ALA A 289 0.79 21.09 -5.65
C ALA A 289 0.14 20.26 -6.78
N GLY A 290 -1.13 19.86 -6.64
CA GLY A 290 -1.86 19.02 -7.59
C GLY A 290 -1.56 17.52 -7.44
N ILE A 291 -1.11 17.08 -6.25
CA ILE A 291 -0.76 15.68 -5.95
C ILE A 291 -1.80 15.12 -4.98
N GLU A 292 -2.46 14.04 -5.38
CA GLU A 292 -3.37 13.26 -4.52
C GLU A 292 -2.59 12.45 -3.49
N VAL A 293 -3.23 12.17 -2.34
CA VAL A 293 -2.66 11.35 -1.26
C VAL A 293 -3.49 10.08 -1.11
N LEU A 294 -2.87 8.93 -1.36
CA LEU A 294 -3.43 7.61 -1.14
C LEU A 294 -2.77 7.00 0.09
N LEU A 295 -3.52 6.23 0.87
CA LEU A 295 -2.98 5.51 2.02
C LEU A 295 -3.07 4.00 1.81
N ASP A 296 -1.97 3.32 2.06
CA ASP A 296 -1.99 1.88 2.28
C ASP A 296 -2.56 1.58 3.66
N VAL A 297 -3.61 0.75 3.72
CA VAL A 297 -4.38 0.52 4.94
C VAL A 297 -4.54 -0.97 5.24
N VAL A 298 -4.27 -1.31 6.49
CA VAL A 298 -4.27 -2.68 6.99
C VAL A 298 -5.50 -2.88 7.88
N TYR A 299 -6.63 -3.28 7.29
CA TYR A 299 -7.85 -3.61 8.04
C TYR A 299 -8.05 -5.11 8.22
N ASN A 300 -7.24 -5.93 7.60
CA ASN A 300 -7.39 -7.40 7.61
C ASN A 300 -6.97 -8.03 8.95
N HIS A 301 -6.03 -7.44 9.67
CA HIS A 301 -5.53 -7.90 10.97
C HIS A 301 -5.15 -6.73 11.89
N THR A 302 -4.70 -7.03 13.10
CA THR A 302 -4.24 -6.05 14.10
C THR A 302 -2.96 -6.51 14.77
N CYS A 303 -2.25 -5.58 15.42
CA CYS A 303 -1.02 -5.86 16.17
C CYS A 303 -1.22 -6.75 17.42
N GLU A 304 -2.44 -7.15 17.73
CA GLU A 304 -2.71 -8.05 18.87
C GLU A 304 -2.28 -9.52 18.59
N ALA A 305 -1.74 -9.82 17.39
CA ALA A 305 -1.18 -11.12 16.99
C ALA A 305 -2.12 -12.31 17.23
N GLY A 306 -1.60 -13.52 17.44
CA GLY A 306 -2.36 -14.72 17.70
C GLY A 306 -3.12 -14.74 19.04
N SER A 307 -3.75 -15.85 19.36
CA SER A 307 -4.52 -16.00 20.61
C SER A 307 -3.66 -15.85 21.88
N ASP A 308 -2.37 -15.90 21.76
CA ASP A 308 -1.34 -15.72 22.80
C ASP A 308 -0.72 -14.30 22.79
N GLY A 309 -1.14 -13.44 21.90
CA GLY A 309 -0.62 -12.08 21.79
C GLY A 309 -1.12 -11.10 22.86
N PRO A 310 -0.65 -9.85 22.83
CA PRO A 310 -1.04 -8.80 23.78
C PRO A 310 -2.52 -8.44 23.68
N THR A 311 -3.02 -7.76 24.69
CA THR A 311 -4.39 -7.26 24.78
C THR A 311 -4.33 -5.75 24.91
N LEU A 312 -4.61 -5.06 23.83
CA LEU A 312 -4.39 -3.62 23.70
C LEU A 312 -5.69 -2.84 23.46
N SER A 313 -6.63 -3.43 22.69
CA SER A 313 -7.86 -2.78 22.24
C SER A 313 -8.96 -3.83 22.01
N TRP A 314 -9.12 -4.27 20.77
CA TRP A 314 -10.24 -5.11 20.28
C TRP A 314 -10.41 -6.42 21.06
N ARG A 315 -9.30 -7.11 21.34
CA ARG A 315 -9.30 -8.38 22.09
C ARG A 315 -9.89 -8.22 23.49
N GLY A 316 -9.51 -7.16 24.19
CA GLY A 316 -9.99 -6.89 25.52
C GLY A 316 -11.43 -6.35 25.57
N LEU A 317 -11.83 -5.61 24.53
CA LEU A 317 -13.18 -5.07 24.38
C LEU A 317 -14.19 -6.18 24.07
N ASP A 318 -13.96 -6.96 23.02
CA ASP A 318 -14.82 -8.08 22.63
C ASP A 318 -14.14 -9.00 21.61
N ASN A 319 -13.26 -9.89 22.08
CA ASN A 319 -12.47 -10.76 21.22
C ASN A 319 -13.32 -11.56 20.21
N SER A 320 -14.45 -12.08 20.64
CA SER A 320 -15.34 -12.92 19.82
C SER A 320 -16.16 -12.12 18.80
N MET A 321 -16.24 -10.80 18.94
CA MET A 321 -16.93 -9.91 18.01
C MET A 321 -15.98 -9.43 16.91
N TYR A 322 -14.74 -9.10 17.26
CA TYR A 322 -13.81 -8.48 16.31
C TYR A 322 -13.02 -9.49 15.47
N TYR A 323 -12.65 -10.66 16.03
CA TYR A 323 -11.78 -11.61 15.35
C TYR A 323 -12.53 -12.82 14.81
N ARG A 324 -11.96 -13.43 13.78
CA ARG A 324 -12.43 -14.70 13.23
C ARG A 324 -11.98 -15.84 14.14
N HIS A 325 -12.93 -16.64 14.59
CA HIS A 325 -12.71 -17.80 15.44
C HIS A 325 -13.01 -19.10 14.69
N ASP A 326 -12.26 -20.14 15.04
CA ASP A 326 -12.57 -21.50 14.64
C ASP A 326 -13.92 -21.91 15.26
N ALA A 327 -14.85 -22.40 14.44
CA ALA A 327 -16.19 -22.77 14.90
C ALA A 327 -16.22 -23.96 15.86
N GLN A 328 -15.23 -24.87 15.74
CA GLN A 328 -15.12 -26.08 16.58
C GLN A 328 -14.28 -25.81 17.85
N HIS A 329 -13.33 -24.87 17.75
CA HIS A 329 -12.42 -24.51 18.81
C HIS A 329 -12.40 -22.96 18.99
N PRO A 330 -13.43 -22.35 19.60
CA PRO A 330 -13.58 -20.88 19.66
C PRO A 330 -12.43 -20.14 20.32
N GLY A 331 -11.58 -20.82 21.09
CA GLY A 331 -10.35 -20.25 21.64
C GLY A 331 -9.24 -20.03 20.63
N ARG A 332 -9.36 -20.57 19.40
CA ARG A 332 -8.40 -20.41 18.31
C ARG A 332 -8.87 -19.36 17.32
N LEU A 333 -7.96 -18.52 16.89
CA LEU A 333 -8.21 -17.55 15.82
C LEU A 333 -7.97 -18.22 14.46
N ILE A 334 -8.74 -17.83 13.45
CA ILE A 334 -8.47 -18.11 12.05
C ILE A 334 -7.56 -17.01 11.54
N ASP A 335 -6.48 -17.41 10.89
CA ASP A 335 -5.50 -16.51 10.31
C ASP A 335 -5.39 -16.76 8.79
N THR A 336 -5.75 -15.75 7.98
CA THR A 336 -5.56 -15.72 6.53
C THR A 336 -4.55 -14.65 6.13
N THR A 337 -3.85 -14.06 7.11
CA THR A 337 -2.97 -12.91 6.93
C THR A 337 -1.50 -13.22 7.17
N GLY A 338 -1.20 -14.26 7.95
CA GLY A 338 0.16 -14.58 8.41
C GLY A 338 0.60 -13.80 9.65
N CYS A 339 -0.28 -12.94 10.21
CA CYS A 339 0.01 -12.09 11.36
C CYS A 339 -0.64 -12.60 12.67
N GLY A 340 -1.20 -13.81 12.65
CA GLY A 340 -1.77 -14.49 13.81
C GLY A 340 -3.26 -14.24 14.04
N ASN A 341 -3.88 -13.30 13.35
CA ASN A 341 -5.32 -13.02 13.44
C ASN A 341 -5.90 -12.51 12.12
N SER A 342 -7.21 -12.62 11.98
CA SER A 342 -7.98 -11.94 10.94
C SER A 342 -9.20 -11.31 11.58
N LEU A 343 -9.54 -10.08 11.23
CA LEU A 343 -10.80 -9.46 11.63
C LEU A 343 -12.00 -10.14 10.95
N ASP A 344 -13.13 -10.19 11.66
CA ASP A 344 -14.34 -10.87 11.18
C ASP A 344 -15.30 -9.91 10.47
N PHE A 345 -15.11 -9.72 9.17
CA PHE A 345 -15.96 -8.86 8.35
C PHE A 345 -17.40 -9.40 8.11
N ARG A 346 -17.73 -10.56 8.62
CA ARG A 346 -19.13 -11.03 8.71
C ARG A 346 -19.90 -10.29 9.82
N ARG A 347 -19.19 -9.56 10.68
CA ARG A 347 -19.74 -8.79 11.80
C ARG A 347 -19.97 -7.35 11.40
N LEU A 348 -21.23 -6.90 11.47
CA LEU A 348 -21.57 -5.51 11.12
C LEU A 348 -20.75 -4.45 11.88
N PRO A 349 -20.41 -4.61 13.18
CA PRO A 349 -19.56 -3.65 13.87
C PRO A 349 -18.14 -3.53 13.30
N VAL A 350 -17.57 -4.61 12.74
CA VAL A 350 -16.25 -4.57 12.08
C VAL A 350 -16.35 -3.82 10.77
N ILE A 351 -17.40 -4.07 9.98
CA ILE A 351 -17.69 -3.31 8.75
C ILE A 351 -17.87 -1.83 9.08
N GLN A 352 -18.66 -1.50 10.11
CA GLN A 352 -18.89 -0.12 10.52
C GLN A 352 -17.61 0.58 10.95
N LEU A 353 -16.80 -0.05 11.81
CA LEU A 353 -15.52 0.49 12.25
C LEU A 353 -14.62 0.86 11.04
N THR A 354 -14.56 -0.03 10.06
CA THR A 354 -13.77 0.18 8.83
C THR A 354 -14.34 1.34 8.01
N LEU A 355 -15.63 1.39 7.75
CA LEU A 355 -16.27 2.48 7.00
C LEU A 355 -16.12 3.83 7.71
N ASP A 356 -16.29 3.86 9.03
CA ASP A 356 -16.14 5.09 9.82
C ASP A 356 -14.68 5.58 9.80
N SER A 357 -13.71 4.66 9.84
CA SER A 357 -12.30 5.01 9.69
C SER A 357 -11.99 5.56 8.30
N LEU A 358 -12.43 4.90 7.24
CA LEU A 358 -12.23 5.37 5.87
C LEU A 358 -12.84 6.76 5.66
N ARG A 359 -14.08 6.99 6.12
CA ARG A 359 -14.71 8.33 6.04
C ARG A 359 -13.92 9.36 6.83
N TYR A 360 -13.44 9.02 8.03
CA TYR A 360 -12.63 9.95 8.84
C TYR A 360 -11.36 10.39 8.10
N TRP A 361 -10.64 9.46 7.48
CA TRP A 361 -9.44 9.82 6.70
C TRP A 361 -9.78 10.66 5.49
N VAL A 362 -10.91 10.41 4.83
CA VAL A 362 -11.36 11.22 3.70
C VAL A 362 -11.86 12.60 4.15
N GLU A 363 -12.78 12.67 5.11
CA GLU A 363 -13.49 13.92 5.46
C GLU A 363 -12.72 14.83 6.42
N ASN A 364 -11.90 14.24 7.33
CA ASN A 364 -11.21 15.01 8.36
C ASN A 364 -9.72 15.24 8.06
N ILE A 365 -9.06 14.27 7.42
CA ILE A 365 -7.65 14.36 7.05
C ILE A 365 -7.49 14.82 5.61
N GLY A 366 -8.36 14.37 4.69
CA GLY A 366 -8.39 14.84 3.32
C GLY A 366 -7.82 13.86 2.30
N VAL A 367 -7.55 12.61 2.65
CA VAL A 367 -6.96 11.65 1.70
C VAL A 367 -7.88 11.35 0.51
N ASP A 368 -7.30 11.01 -0.63
CA ASP A 368 -7.98 10.85 -1.93
C ASP A 368 -8.21 9.40 -2.31
N GLY A 369 -7.78 8.47 -1.47
CA GLY A 369 -8.01 7.06 -1.70
C GLY A 369 -7.23 6.14 -0.79
N PHE A 370 -7.40 4.84 -1.03
CA PHE A 370 -6.84 3.77 -0.22
C PHE A 370 -6.36 2.61 -1.08
N ARG A 371 -5.26 2.01 -0.68
CA ARG A 371 -4.85 0.66 -1.07
C ARG A 371 -5.11 -0.27 0.11
N PHE A 372 -5.91 -1.30 -0.09
CA PHE A 372 -6.28 -2.27 0.94
C PHE A 372 -5.32 -3.44 0.93
N ASP A 373 -4.53 -3.58 2.00
CA ASP A 373 -3.65 -4.72 2.25
C ASP A 373 -4.47 -6.00 2.38
N LEU A 374 -4.03 -7.11 1.74
CA LEU A 374 -4.66 -8.42 1.72
C LEU A 374 -6.20 -8.32 1.58
N ALA A 375 -6.67 -7.57 0.59
CA ALA A 375 -8.08 -7.21 0.44
C ALA A 375 -9.03 -8.43 0.39
N VAL A 376 -8.57 -9.59 -0.06
CA VAL A 376 -9.38 -10.83 -0.11
C VAL A 376 -9.88 -11.23 1.28
N THR A 377 -9.08 -11.01 2.33
CA THR A 377 -9.49 -11.29 3.72
C THR A 377 -10.72 -10.49 4.13
N LEU A 378 -10.87 -9.25 3.63
CA LEU A 378 -12.00 -8.37 3.94
C LEU A 378 -13.33 -8.85 3.34
N GLY A 379 -13.28 -9.65 2.28
CA GLY A 379 -14.46 -10.20 1.60
C GLY A 379 -14.69 -11.69 1.81
N ARG A 380 -14.05 -12.29 2.82
CA ARG A 380 -14.21 -13.73 3.06
C ARG A 380 -15.48 -14.08 3.84
N GLU A 381 -16.26 -14.98 3.26
CA GLU A 381 -17.36 -15.69 3.93
C GLU A 381 -16.93 -17.16 4.12
N GLY A 382 -16.56 -17.54 5.34
CA GLY A 382 -15.88 -18.82 5.57
C GLY A 382 -14.54 -18.86 4.84
N ASP A 383 -14.29 -19.91 4.05
CA ASP A 383 -13.07 -20.05 3.24
C ASP A 383 -13.23 -19.45 1.83
N SER A 384 -14.43 -19.01 1.46
CA SER A 384 -14.73 -18.46 0.15
C SER A 384 -14.60 -16.93 0.13
N PHE A 385 -14.22 -16.40 -1.03
CA PHE A 385 -14.28 -14.98 -1.31
C PHE A 385 -15.63 -14.62 -1.95
N ASN A 386 -16.28 -13.57 -1.43
CA ASN A 386 -17.51 -13.02 -1.98
C ASN A 386 -17.24 -11.61 -2.53
N HIS A 387 -17.27 -11.46 -3.86
CA HIS A 387 -17.09 -10.16 -4.52
C HIS A 387 -18.23 -9.17 -4.22
N MET A 388 -19.40 -9.66 -3.80
CA MET A 388 -20.53 -8.85 -3.36
C MET A 388 -20.64 -8.79 -1.82
N HIS A 389 -19.53 -8.96 -1.12
CA HIS A 389 -19.50 -8.86 0.33
C HIS A 389 -20.05 -7.48 0.77
N PRO A 390 -20.84 -7.42 1.87
CA PRO A 390 -21.44 -6.16 2.34
C PRO A 390 -20.47 -4.98 2.48
N LEU A 391 -19.23 -5.22 2.84
CA LEU A 391 -18.21 -4.17 2.92
C LEU A 391 -17.98 -3.51 1.54
N TYR A 392 -17.78 -4.30 0.48
CA TYR A 392 -17.53 -3.75 -0.86
C TYR A 392 -18.74 -3.01 -1.42
N VAL A 393 -19.94 -3.58 -1.20
CA VAL A 393 -21.19 -2.91 -1.58
C VAL A 393 -21.32 -1.58 -0.84
N ALA A 394 -21.06 -1.56 0.47
CA ALA A 394 -21.10 -0.35 1.26
C ALA A 394 -20.09 0.69 0.78
N MET A 395 -18.83 0.32 0.55
CA MET A 395 -17.81 1.25 0.03
C MET A 395 -18.19 1.82 -1.35
N ALA A 396 -18.70 0.98 -2.25
CA ALA A 396 -19.07 1.40 -3.61
C ALA A 396 -20.28 2.34 -3.64
N THR A 397 -21.17 2.28 -2.65
CA THR A 397 -22.42 3.06 -2.58
C THR A 397 -22.36 4.18 -1.54
N ASP A 398 -21.32 4.26 -0.75
CA ASP A 398 -21.13 5.33 0.24
C ASP A 398 -20.90 6.67 -0.47
N PRO A 399 -21.61 7.75 -0.10
CA PRO A 399 -21.49 9.03 -0.79
C PRO A 399 -20.12 9.68 -0.67
N VAL A 400 -19.31 9.30 0.30
CA VAL A 400 -17.93 9.79 0.50
C VAL A 400 -16.95 8.87 -0.22
N LEU A 401 -17.00 7.56 0.07
CA LEU A 401 -16.01 6.59 -0.42
C LEU A 401 -16.14 6.32 -1.93
N SER A 402 -17.31 6.46 -2.52
CA SER A 402 -17.51 6.35 -3.97
C SER A 402 -16.82 7.46 -4.78
N GLN A 403 -16.35 8.51 -4.14
CA GLN A 403 -15.68 9.66 -4.77
C GLN A 403 -14.16 9.58 -4.71
N VAL A 404 -13.59 8.58 -4.03
CA VAL A 404 -12.14 8.43 -3.86
C VAL A 404 -11.62 7.15 -4.53
N LYS A 405 -10.31 7.07 -4.72
CA LYS A 405 -9.66 5.91 -5.34
C LYS A 405 -9.60 4.74 -4.37
N LEU A 406 -10.17 3.59 -4.75
CA LEU A 406 -10.15 2.36 -3.96
C LEU A 406 -9.36 1.30 -4.72
N ILE A 407 -8.24 0.86 -4.16
CA ILE A 407 -7.29 -0.07 -4.78
C ILE A 407 -7.17 -1.30 -3.90
N ASN A 408 -7.25 -2.50 -4.47
CA ASN A 408 -7.11 -3.75 -3.74
C ASN A 408 -5.74 -4.37 -3.97
N GLU A 409 -5.13 -4.90 -2.94
CA GLU A 409 -4.20 -6.01 -3.07
C GLU A 409 -5.03 -7.29 -3.21
N PRO A 410 -5.12 -7.87 -4.41
CA PRO A 410 -6.14 -8.87 -4.70
C PRO A 410 -5.75 -10.30 -4.34
N TRP A 411 -5.05 -10.46 -3.21
CA TRP A 411 -4.70 -11.79 -2.66
C TRP A 411 -4.71 -11.80 -1.14
N ASP A 412 -4.61 -13.00 -0.56
CA ASP A 412 -4.30 -13.29 0.84
C ASP A 412 -3.67 -14.69 0.95
N LEU A 413 -3.31 -15.14 2.16
CA LEU A 413 -2.66 -16.42 2.40
C LEU A 413 -3.64 -17.60 2.55
N GLY A 414 -4.94 -17.34 2.56
CA GLY A 414 -5.97 -18.38 2.70
C GLY A 414 -6.17 -19.18 1.42
N HIS A 415 -6.91 -20.29 1.54
CA HIS A 415 -7.25 -21.12 0.39
C HIS A 415 -7.97 -20.30 -0.68
N GLY A 416 -7.56 -20.49 -1.96
CA GLY A 416 -8.11 -19.73 -3.09
C GLY A 416 -7.92 -18.22 -2.94
N GLY A 417 -6.82 -17.76 -2.32
CA GLY A 417 -6.57 -16.37 -1.99
C GLY A 417 -6.29 -15.44 -3.17
N TRP A 418 -5.94 -15.94 -4.35
CA TRP A 418 -5.69 -15.09 -5.52
C TRP A 418 -6.99 -14.68 -6.21
N ARG A 419 -7.25 -13.37 -6.37
CA ARG A 419 -8.51 -12.80 -6.85
C ARG A 419 -8.36 -11.60 -7.80
N THR A 420 -7.20 -11.41 -8.42
CA THR A 420 -6.97 -10.31 -9.38
C THR A 420 -8.03 -10.31 -10.48
N GLY A 421 -8.67 -9.18 -10.72
CA GLY A 421 -9.76 -9.02 -11.67
C GLY A 421 -11.15 -9.46 -11.15
N GLN A 422 -11.28 -9.93 -9.91
CA GLN A 422 -12.53 -10.47 -9.36
C GLN A 422 -13.22 -9.55 -8.35
N PHE A 423 -12.67 -8.40 -8.05
CA PHE A 423 -13.29 -7.40 -7.16
C PHE A 423 -14.36 -6.60 -7.92
N PRO A 424 -15.36 -6.02 -7.22
CA PRO A 424 -16.42 -5.27 -7.87
C PRO A 424 -15.94 -3.88 -8.31
N ALA A 425 -16.61 -3.29 -9.31
CA ALA A 425 -16.49 -1.86 -9.58
C ALA A 425 -17.00 -1.05 -8.35
N PRO A 426 -16.46 0.16 -8.09
CA PRO A 426 -15.50 0.92 -8.91
C PRO A 426 -14.03 0.67 -8.52
N THR A 427 -13.70 -0.40 -7.81
CA THR A 427 -12.34 -0.63 -7.29
C THR A 427 -11.35 -0.96 -8.41
N ALA A 428 -10.07 -0.63 -8.19
CA ALA A 428 -8.93 -1.07 -8.99
C ALA A 428 -8.15 -2.17 -8.24
N ASP A 429 -7.36 -2.96 -8.95
CA ASP A 429 -6.53 -4.01 -8.36
C ASP A 429 -5.07 -3.85 -8.75
N TRP A 430 -4.16 -4.10 -7.83
CA TRP A 430 -2.77 -4.36 -8.15
C TRP A 430 -2.70 -5.57 -9.11
N ASN A 431 -2.13 -5.36 -10.30
CA ASN A 431 -2.09 -6.39 -11.34
C ASN A 431 -0.79 -7.18 -11.29
N ASP A 432 -0.78 -8.26 -10.50
CA ASP A 432 0.35 -9.18 -10.39
C ASP A 432 0.65 -9.90 -11.71
N ARG A 433 -0.37 -10.16 -12.56
CA ARG A 433 -0.16 -10.72 -13.89
C ARG A 433 0.64 -9.78 -14.79
N PHE A 434 0.40 -8.48 -14.69
CA PHE A 434 1.20 -7.48 -15.40
C PHE A 434 2.66 -7.53 -14.94
N ARG A 435 2.90 -7.44 -13.64
CA ARG A 435 4.23 -7.54 -13.03
C ARG A 435 4.97 -8.79 -13.50
N ASP A 436 4.34 -9.95 -13.34
CA ASP A 436 4.96 -11.24 -13.60
C ASP A 436 5.25 -11.48 -15.08
N THR A 437 4.35 -11.06 -15.97
CA THR A 437 4.54 -11.15 -17.42
C THR A 437 5.72 -10.28 -17.87
N LEU A 438 5.80 -9.03 -17.40
CA LEU A 438 6.89 -8.15 -17.83
C LEU A 438 8.24 -8.56 -17.25
N ARG A 439 8.28 -8.99 -16.00
CA ARG A 439 9.50 -9.57 -15.40
C ARG A 439 9.94 -10.84 -16.17
N SER A 440 9.01 -11.71 -16.56
CA SER A 440 9.35 -12.88 -17.37
C SER A 440 9.91 -12.46 -18.73
N PHE A 441 9.20 -11.63 -19.47
CA PHE A 441 9.55 -11.26 -20.83
C PHE A 441 10.89 -10.52 -20.94
N TRP A 442 11.17 -9.56 -20.03
CA TRP A 442 12.37 -8.72 -20.09
C TRP A 442 13.56 -9.24 -19.27
N VAL A 443 13.33 -10.14 -18.29
CA VAL A 443 14.39 -10.56 -17.35
C VAL A 443 14.67 -12.05 -17.47
N THR A 444 13.72 -12.93 -17.10
CA THR A 444 14.02 -14.37 -16.99
C THR A 444 14.06 -15.09 -18.33
N GLU A 445 13.23 -14.71 -19.29
CA GLU A 445 13.22 -15.34 -20.60
C GLU A 445 14.48 -15.01 -21.45
N PRO A 446 14.96 -13.74 -21.50
CA PRO A 446 16.26 -13.45 -22.10
C PRO A 446 17.41 -14.22 -21.47
N ALA A 447 17.40 -14.37 -20.13
CA ALA A 447 18.39 -15.20 -19.43
C ALA A 447 18.33 -16.65 -19.91
N ALA A 448 17.12 -17.24 -19.98
CA ALA A 448 16.94 -18.59 -20.47
C ALA A 448 17.43 -18.78 -21.91
N ILE A 449 17.06 -17.86 -22.81
CA ILE A 449 17.45 -17.90 -24.24
C ILE A 449 18.97 -17.81 -24.42
N ILE A 450 19.63 -16.91 -23.70
CA ILE A 450 21.10 -16.74 -23.76
C ILE A 450 21.82 -18.00 -23.29
N HIS A 451 21.22 -18.77 -22.38
CA HIS A 451 21.75 -20.05 -21.90
C HIS A 451 21.25 -21.28 -22.71
N GLY A 452 20.66 -21.05 -23.88
CA GLY A 452 20.21 -22.12 -24.79
C GLY A 452 18.83 -22.71 -24.47
N GLY A 453 18.09 -22.08 -23.57
CA GLY A 453 16.68 -22.41 -23.27
C GLY A 453 15.71 -21.70 -24.21
N GLN A 454 14.42 -21.69 -23.86
CA GLN A 454 13.33 -21.13 -24.64
C GLN A 454 12.57 -20.09 -23.82
N GLY A 455 12.06 -19.03 -24.46
CA GLY A 455 11.16 -18.05 -23.86
C GLY A 455 9.69 -18.46 -23.97
N GLY A 456 8.80 -17.64 -23.41
CA GLY A 456 7.36 -17.72 -23.64
C GLY A 456 6.93 -17.11 -24.98
N ASP A 457 5.67 -17.31 -25.36
CA ASP A 457 5.05 -16.65 -26.50
C ASP A 457 4.66 -15.18 -26.16
N GLN A 458 4.21 -14.44 -27.17
CA GLN A 458 3.96 -13.00 -27.03
C GLN A 458 2.54 -12.65 -26.54
N ARG A 459 1.63 -13.62 -26.40
CA ARG A 459 0.22 -13.37 -26.11
C ARG A 459 0.01 -12.66 -24.78
N ASP A 460 0.71 -13.13 -23.74
CA ASP A 460 0.61 -12.51 -22.41
C ASP A 460 1.15 -11.07 -22.42
N LEU A 461 2.27 -10.84 -23.07
CA LEU A 461 2.83 -9.48 -23.21
C LEU A 461 1.82 -8.54 -23.91
N ALA A 462 1.30 -8.96 -25.08
CA ALA A 462 0.34 -8.17 -25.83
C ALA A 462 -0.92 -7.88 -25.00
N THR A 463 -1.44 -8.88 -24.27
CA THR A 463 -2.60 -8.73 -23.39
C THR A 463 -2.34 -7.72 -22.28
N ARG A 464 -1.15 -7.78 -21.63
CA ARG A 464 -0.79 -6.83 -20.56
C ARG A 464 -0.63 -5.41 -21.09
N ILE A 465 0.08 -5.23 -22.20
CA ILE A 465 0.29 -3.92 -22.84
C ILE A 465 -1.05 -3.29 -23.29
N ALA A 466 -2.01 -4.10 -23.73
CA ALA A 466 -3.32 -3.65 -24.18
C ALA A 466 -4.34 -3.41 -23.04
N GLY A 467 -3.96 -3.54 -21.75
CA GLY A 467 -4.79 -3.20 -20.60
C GLY A 467 -5.42 -4.37 -19.86
N SER A 468 -4.92 -5.60 -20.07
CA SER A 468 -5.36 -6.79 -19.32
C SER A 468 -6.88 -7.03 -19.39
N ALA A 469 -7.46 -6.95 -20.59
CA ALA A 469 -8.90 -7.14 -20.81
C ALA A 469 -9.43 -8.52 -20.37
N ASP A 470 -8.57 -9.53 -20.33
CA ASP A 470 -8.85 -10.87 -19.79
C ASP A 470 -9.20 -10.85 -18.28
N LEU A 471 -8.67 -9.88 -17.53
CA LEU A 471 -8.92 -9.69 -16.11
C LEU A 471 -10.01 -8.65 -15.83
N PHE A 472 -10.04 -7.54 -16.58
CA PHE A 472 -10.88 -6.39 -16.29
C PHE A 472 -11.93 -6.09 -17.37
N GLY A 473 -11.86 -6.75 -18.53
CA GLY A 473 -12.71 -6.49 -19.69
C GLY A 473 -14.09 -7.16 -19.70
N HIS A 474 -14.54 -7.73 -18.58
CA HIS A 474 -15.85 -8.39 -18.48
C HIS A 474 -17.05 -7.46 -18.57
N GLY A 475 -16.89 -6.30 -19.17
CA GLY A 475 -17.73 -5.13 -19.20
C GLY A 475 -19.01 -5.18 -20.02
N ARG A 476 -19.69 -6.34 -20.10
CA ARG A 476 -21.10 -6.40 -20.54
C ARG A 476 -22.10 -6.07 -19.43
N ILE A 477 -21.61 -5.91 -18.19
CA ILE A 477 -22.42 -5.53 -17.05
C ILE A 477 -22.37 -3.99 -16.93
N PRO A 478 -23.49 -3.27 -16.96
CA PRO A 478 -23.51 -1.83 -16.68
C PRO A 478 -22.81 -1.56 -15.34
N GLY A 479 -21.84 -0.64 -15.33
CA GLY A 479 -20.98 -0.38 -14.18
C GLY A 479 -19.83 -1.38 -14.02
N GLY A 480 -19.46 -2.12 -15.08
CA GLY A 480 -18.29 -3.01 -15.10
C GLY A 480 -16.96 -2.26 -14.95
N ARG A 481 -15.92 -3.01 -14.72
CA ARG A 481 -14.55 -2.46 -14.54
C ARG A 481 -13.99 -1.97 -15.87
N GLY A 482 -13.20 -0.91 -15.85
CA GLY A 482 -12.58 -0.30 -17.02
C GLY A 482 -11.07 -0.56 -17.10
N VAL A 483 -10.43 0.00 -18.13
CA VAL A 483 -8.99 -0.15 -18.40
C VAL A 483 -8.10 0.33 -17.24
N TYR A 484 -8.56 1.31 -16.46
CA TYR A 484 -7.83 1.87 -15.32
C TYR A 484 -8.09 1.14 -14.00
N SER A 485 -8.87 0.07 -14.01
CA SER A 485 -8.95 -0.87 -12.87
C SER A 485 -7.69 -1.70 -12.71
N SER A 486 -6.80 -1.72 -13.71
CA SER A 486 -5.47 -2.33 -13.65
C SER A 486 -4.47 -1.33 -13.11
N ILE A 487 -4.03 -1.51 -11.86
CA ILE A 487 -2.84 -0.83 -11.34
C ILE A 487 -1.63 -1.63 -11.82
N ASN A 488 -0.93 -1.07 -12.80
CA ASN A 488 0.23 -1.69 -13.40
C ASN A 488 1.47 -1.36 -12.58
N PHE A 489 2.23 -2.35 -12.19
CA PHE A 489 3.50 -2.17 -11.48
C PHE A 489 4.53 -3.23 -11.89
N ILE A 490 5.81 -2.93 -11.71
CA ILE A 490 6.92 -3.88 -11.87
C ILE A 490 7.44 -4.31 -10.50
N THR A 491 7.49 -3.37 -9.57
CA THR A 491 8.00 -3.49 -8.20
C THR A 491 7.00 -2.85 -7.25
N ALA A 492 7.08 -3.21 -5.98
CA ALA A 492 6.37 -2.59 -4.86
C ALA A 492 7.33 -2.51 -3.67
N HIS A 493 6.82 -2.10 -2.50
CA HIS A 493 7.59 -2.08 -1.25
C HIS A 493 8.16 -3.46 -0.89
N ASP A 494 7.46 -4.54 -1.25
CA ASP A 494 7.90 -5.93 -1.10
C ASP A 494 8.53 -6.46 -2.40
N GLY A 495 9.38 -7.47 -2.28
CA GLY A 495 10.17 -8.00 -3.38
C GLY A 495 11.41 -7.16 -3.70
N PHE A 496 12.07 -7.48 -4.82
CA PHE A 496 13.23 -6.72 -5.28
C PHE A 496 12.86 -5.35 -5.84
N THR A 497 13.70 -4.35 -5.58
CA THR A 497 13.69 -3.06 -6.30
C THR A 497 13.94 -3.28 -7.81
N MET A 498 13.69 -2.28 -8.64
CA MET A 498 13.97 -2.35 -10.08
C MET A 498 15.46 -2.63 -10.37
N HIS A 499 16.36 -2.09 -9.57
CA HIS A 499 17.79 -2.36 -9.66
C HIS A 499 18.12 -3.80 -9.25
N ASP A 500 17.58 -4.25 -8.12
CA ASP A 500 17.92 -5.58 -7.58
C ASP A 500 17.35 -6.70 -8.44
N LEU A 501 16.22 -6.45 -9.10
CA LEU A 501 15.61 -7.35 -10.09
C LEU A 501 16.56 -7.74 -11.23
N VAL A 502 17.49 -6.84 -11.59
CA VAL A 502 18.47 -7.06 -12.65
C VAL A 502 19.90 -7.27 -12.14
N ALA A 503 20.09 -7.26 -10.82
CA ALA A 503 21.39 -7.37 -10.17
C ALA A 503 21.57 -8.64 -9.33
N TYR A 504 20.47 -9.26 -8.88
CA TYR A 504 20.49 -10.42 -7.98
C TYR A 504 19.64 -11.57 -8.51
N ASN A 505 20.17 -12.79 -8.40
CA ASN A 505 19.38 -14.02 -8.63
C ASN A 505 18.73 -14.51 -7.35
N TYR A 506 19.36 -14.29 -6.21
CA TYR A 506 18.97 -14.79 -4.90
C TYR A 506 18.66 -13.62 -3.96
N LYS A 507 17.75 -13.84 -3.02
CA LYS A 507 17.49 -12.89 -1.95
C LYS A 507 18.60 -12.90 -0.90
N HIS A 508 18.87 -11.74 -0.30
CA HIS A 508 19.87 -11.51 0.73
C HIS A 508 19.23 -10.83 1.96
N ASN A 509 18.35 -11.58 2.66
CA ASN A 509 17.57 -11.09 3.80
C ASN A 509 18.22 -11.41 5.16
N GLU A 510 19.50 -11.79 5.20
CA GLU A 510 20.21 -12.18 6.44
C GLU A 510 20.10 -11.09 7.51
N ALA A 511 20.14 -9.81 7.11
CA ALA A 511 20.00 -8.68 8.01
C ALA A 511 18.64 -8.63 8.74
N ASN A 512 17.61 -9.29 8.23
CA ASN A 512 16.30 -9.36 8.89
C ASN A 512 16.32 -10.26 10.14
N GLY A 513 17.28 -11.17 10.24
CA GLY A 513 17.45 -12.06 11.42
C GLY A 513 16.56 -13.29 11.40
N GLU A 514 15.98 -13.63 10.25
CA GLU A 514 15.10 -14.78 10.02
C GLU A 514 15.80 -15.92 9.24
N ASN A 515 17.15 -15.90 9.19
CA ASN A 515 17.97 -16.87 8.48
C ASN A 515 17.64 -16.95 6.97
N ASN A 516 17.34 -15.80 6.35
CA ASN A 516 17.00 -15.69 4.95
C ASN A 516 15.78 -16.54 4.50
N ARG A 517 14.84 -16.83 5.44
CA ARG A 517 13.62 -17.61 5.15
C ARG A 517 12.43 -16.75 4.78
N ASP A 518 12.45 -15.48 5.18
CA ASP A 518 11.45 -14.47 4.90
C ASP A 518 11.53 -13.94 3.46
N GLY A 519 10.47 -13.33 2.98
CA GLY A 519 10.35 -12.85 1.60
C GLY A 519 10.16 -13.97 0.58
N THR A 520 9.95 -13.59 -0.69
CA THR A 520 9.69 -14.55 -1.76
C THR A 520 10.95 -15.21 -2.30
N GLU A 521 10.86 -16.49 -2.70
CA GLU A 521 11.90 -17.17 -3.48
C GLU A 521 11.77 -16.90 -4.98
N ASN A 522 10.59 -16.54 -5.47
CA ASN A 522 10.30 -16.34 -6.89
C ASN A 522 10.33 -14.85 -7.26
N ASN A 523 11.53 -14.30 -7.35
CA ASN A 523 11.72 -12.89 -7.72
C ASN A 523 11.57 -12.60 -9.20
N ARG A 524 11.63 -13.62 -10.09
CA ARG A 524 11.71 -13.49 -11.55
C ARG A 524 12.82 -12.52 -11.96
N SER A 525 13.99 -12.65 -11.34
CA SER A 525 15.14 -11.79 -11.48
C SER A 525 16.27 -12.45 -12.28
N TRP A 526 17.24 -11.66 -12.72
CA TRP A 526 18.46 -12.13 -13.37
C TRP A 526 19.61 -11.15 -13.15
N ASN A 527 20.70 -11.63 -12.57
CA ASN A 527 21.89 -10.84 -12.26
C ASN A 527 22.78 -10.47 -13.48
N HIS A 528 22.40 -10.84 -14.69
CA HIS A 528 23.19 -10.68 -15.92
C HIS A 528 24.61 -11.30 -15.86
N GLY A 529 24.77 -12.35 -15.04
CA GLY A 529 26.01 -13.13 -14.94
C GLY A 529 26.94 -12.77 -13.76
N VAL A 530 26.58 -11.75 -12.96
CA VAL A 530 27.30 -11.41 -11.72
C VAL A 530 26.30 -11.05 -10.63
N GLU A 531 26.37 -11.76 -9.49
CA GLU A 531 25.52 -11.47 -8.35
C GLU A 531 25.94 -10.18 -7.64
N GLY A 532 25.00 -9.22 -7.51
CA GLY A 532 25.23 -7.95 -6.86
C GLY A 532 26.08 -6.94 -7.65
N PRO A 533 26.82 -6.06 -6.95
CA PRO A 533 27.61 -5.00 -7.58
C PRO A 533 28.69 -5.51 -8.53
N THR A 534 28.96 -4.79 -9.61
CA THR A 534 30.01 -5.12 -10.59
C THR A 534 30.59 -3.88 -11.23
N ALA A 535 31.86 -3.94 -11.61
CA ALA A 535 32.50 -2.92 -12.45
C ALA A 535 32.48 -3.25 -13.97
N ASN A 536 31.87 -4.37 -14.37
CA ASN A 536 31.81 -4.77 -15.76
C ASN A 536 30.83 -3.88 -16.55
N ALA A 537 31.37 -3.00 -17.38
CA ALA A 537 30.60 -2.03 -18.15
C ALA A 537 29.54 -2.67 -19.09
N ARG A 538 29.77 -3.89 -19.60
CA ARG A 538 28.80 -4.61 -20.45
C ARG A 538 27.58 -5.04 -19.60
N ILE A 539 27.83 -5.62 -18.42
CA ILE A 539 26.77 -6.05 -17.51
C ILE A 539 25.98 -4.84 -17.03
N LEU A 540 26.63 -3.76 -16.59
CA LEU A 540 25.98 -2.53 -16.17
C LEU A 540 25.11 -1.93 -17.28
N SER A 541 25.60 -1.91 -18.53
CA SER A 541 24.83 -1.44 -19.67
C SER A 541 23.60 -2.30 -19.94
N ALA A 542 23.73 -3.63 -19.84
CA ALA A 542 22.61 -4.56 -20.01
C ALA A 542 21.55 -4.40 -18.91
N ARG A 543 21.97 -4.32 -17.64
CA ARG A 543 21.08 -4.06 -16.50
C ARG A 543 20.26 -2.77 -16.71
N ARG A 544 20.93 -1.66 -17.04
CA ARG A 544 20.26 -0.37 -17.30
C ARG A 544 19.31 -0.41 -18.50
N GLN A 545 19.66 -1.13 -19.56
CA GLN A 545 18.77 -1.30 -20.71
C GLN A 545 17.51 -2.10 -20.30
N THR A 546 17.67 -3.18 -19.52
CA THR A 546 16.55 -3.96 -19.02
C THR A 546 15.63 -3.12 -18.14
N MET A 547 16.17 -2.29 -17.22
CA MET A 547 15.35 -1.36 -16.43
C MET A 547 14.59 -0.38 -17.32
N ARG A 548 15.22 0.21 -18.34
CA ARG A 548 14.53 1.11 -19.30
C ARG A 548 13.43 0.40 -20.09
N ASN A 549 13.61 -0.89 -20.43
CA ASN A 549 12.56 -1.69 -21.07
C ASN A 549 11.36 -1.87 -20.14
N LEU A 550 11.61 -2.18 -18.86
CA LEU A 550 10.58 -2.37 -17.86
C LEU A 550 9.80 -1.06 -17.60
N PHE A 551 10.50 0.08 -17.44
CA PHE A 551 9.86 1.38 -17.31
C PHE A 551 9.03 1.78 -18.53
N ALA A 552 9.57 1.61 -19.74
CA ALA A 552 8.83 1.94 -20.97
C ALA A 552 7.58 1.05 -21.12
N SER A 553 7.71 -0.24 -20.83
CA SER A 553 6.58 -1.17 -20.86
C SER A 553 5.53 -0.79 -19.80
N LEU A 554 5.94 -0.41 -18.59
CA LEU A 554 5.03 0.08 -17.54
C LEU A 554 4.29 1.35 -17.99
N ILE A 555 5.06 2.34 -18.44
CA ILE A 555 4.57 3.70 -18.69
C ILE A 555 3.67 3.73 -19.93
N PHE A 556 4.00 2.99 -21.00
CA PHE A 556 3.25 2.98 -22.24
C PHE A 556 2.18 1.88 -22.34
N SER A 557 2.02 1.06 -21.32
CA SER A 557 0.88 0.13 -21.24
C SER A 557 -0.41 0.85 -20.83
N VAL A 558 -1.53 0.29 -21.28
CA VAL A 558 -2.87 0.75 -20.85
C VAL A 558 -3.12 0.29 -19.41
N GLY A 559 -3.64 1.17 -18.59
CA GLY A 559 -3.83 1.01 -17.14
C GLY A 559 -3.23 2.18 -16.37
N THR A 560 -3.29 2.13 -15.05
CA THR A 560 -2.73 3.12 -14.14
C THR A 560 -1.32 2.69 -13.72
N PRO A 561 -0.25 3.41 -14.09
CA PRO A 561 1.10 3.05 -13.69
C PRO A 561 1.37 3.41 -12.24
N MET A 562 2.03 2.50 -11.52
CA MET A 562 2.60 2.70 -10.19
C MET A 562 4.10 2.47 -10.21
N ILE A 563 4.87 3.37 -9.60
CA ILE A 563 6.32 3.34 -9.47
C ILE A 563 6.67 3.30 -7.98
N THR A 564 7.57 2.41 -7.59
CA THR A 564 8.10 2.38 -6.23
C THR A 564 9.18 3.45 -6.06
N ALA A 565 9.10 4.20 -4.99
CA ALA A 565 9.99 5.33 -4.72
C ALA A 565 11.47 4.93 -4.71
N GLY A 566 12.25 5.60 -5.57
CA GLY A 566 13.67 5.37 -5.75
C GLY A 566 14.02 4.46 -6.93
N ASP A 567 13.08 3.70 -7.49
CA ASP A 567 13.35 2.86 -8.67
C ASP A 567 13.83 3.68 -9.87
N GLU A 568 13.26 4.87 -10.07
CA GLU A 568 13.67 5.83 -11.11
C GLU A 568 15.11 6.33 -10.92
N MET A 569 15.65 6.16 -9.71
CA MET A 569 17.04 6.50 -9.35
C MET A 569 17.90 5.24 -9.15
N MET A 570 17.43 4.08 -9.59
CA MET A 570 18.12 2.79 -9.47
C MET A 570 18.44 2.42 -8.00
N LYS A 571 17.53 2.72 -7.06
CA LYS A 571 17.67 2.34 -5.66
C LYS A 571 17.93 0.84 -5.54
N THR A 572 18.92 0.46 -4.70
CA THR A 572 19.16 -0.93 -4.29
C THR A 572 18.80 -1.14 -2.82
N GLN A 573 18.38 -2.34 -2.49
CA GLN A 573 18.25 -2.86 -1.14
C GLN A 573 19.29 -3.97 -0.88
N ASP A 574 20.38 -3.97 -1.69
CA ASP A 574 21.46 -4.96 -1.63
C ASP A 574 20.98 -6.41 -1.71
N GLY A 575 19.90 -6.63 -2.50
CA GLY A 575 19.27 -7.93 -2.65
C GLY A 575 18.35 -8.34 -1.48
N ASN A 576 18.06 -7.45 -0.54
CA ASN A 576 17.03 -7.70 0.46
C ASN A 576 15.65 -7.45 -0.17
N ASN A 577 14.85 -8.51 -0.32
CA ASN A 577 13.53 -8.44 -0.92
C ASN A 577 12.39 -8.38 0.10
N ASN A 578 12.69 -8.11 1.38
CA ASN A 578 11.70 -8.04 2.47
C ASN A 578 12.16 -7.10 3.59
N ALA A 579 12.48 -5.85 3.25
CA ALA A 579 13.11 -4.89 4.16
C ALA A 579 12.16 -4.31 5.25
N TYR A 580 11.11 -5.06 5.64
CA TYR A 580 10.04 -4.62 6.55
C TYR A 580 10.52 -4.20 7.94
N SER A 581 11.67 -4.72 8.38
CA SER A 581 12.26 -4.45 9.69
C SER A 581 13.56 -3.62 9.61
N GLN A 582 13.85 -3.00 8.45
CA GLN A 582 15.09 -2.29 8.18
C GLN A 582 14.85 -0.77 8.13
N ASN A 583 14.88 -0.08 9.27
CA ASN A 583 14.89 1.39 9.31
C ASN A 583 16.34 1.90 9.19
N GLY A 584 16.85 1.92 7.97
CA GLY A 584 18.23 2.26 7.67
C GLY A 584 18.47 2.54 6.19
N GLU A 585 19.73 2.70 5.80
CA GLU A 585 20.15 3.04 4.44
C GLU A 585 19.66 2.03 3.39
N VAL A 586 19.46 0.76 3.75
CA VAL A 586 18.86 -0.26 2.89
C VAL A 586 17.45 0.15 2.41
N SER A 587 16.67 0.80 3.29
CA SER A 587 15.28 1.20 2.98
C SER A 587 15.15 2.66 2.56
N TRP A 588 16.04 3.55 3.02
CA TRP A 588 15.98 4.96 2.69
C TRP A 588 16.47 5.22 1.27
N ILE A 589 15.93 6.25 0.63
CA ILE A 589 16.40 6.66 -0.69
C ILE A 589 17.75 7.36 -0.56
N ASP A 590 18.73 6.93 -1.36
CA ASP A 590 19.97 7.65 -1.56
C ASP A 590 19.75 8.74 -2.63
N TRP A 591 20.04 9.98 -2.26
CA TRP A 591 19.87 11.15 -3.12
C TRP A 591 21.21 11.68 -3.66
N ASP A 592 22.35 11.03 -3.32
CA ASP A 592 23.64 11.35 -3.91
C ASP A 592 23.84 10.54 -5.21
N LEU A 593 23.16 11.00 -6.26
CA LEU A 593 23.06 10.28 -7.53
C LEU A 593 24.33 10.41 -8.34
N ASP A 594 24.77 9.28 -8.92
CA ASP A 594 25.78 9.26 -9.97
C ASP A 594 25.21 9.71 -11.34
N GLU A 595 26.02 9.69 -12.38
CA GLU A 595 25.60 10.10 -13.74
C GLU A 595 24.56 9.12 -14.32
N ASP A 596 24.72 7.83 -14.13
CA ASP A 596 23.82 6.80 -14.63
C ASP A 596 22.46 6.84 -13.95
N GLN A 597 22.44 7.11 -12.65
CA GLN A 597 21.21 7.31 -11.84
C GLN A 597 20.45 8.56 -12.28
N ARG A 598 21.15 9.68 -12.49
CA ARG A 598 20.55 10.91 -13.03
C ARG A 598 19.95 10.68 -14.42
N ASN A 599 20.67 9.97 -15.31
CA ASN A 599 20.18 9.61 -16.64
C ASN A 599 18.92 8.72 -16.58
N MET A 600 18.82 7.82 -15.60
CA MET A 600 17.62 6.99 -15.43
C MET A 600 16.45 7.84 -14.97
N LEU A 601 16.63 8.69 -13.97
CA LEU A 601 15.62 9.63 -13.49
C LEU A 601 15.09 10.54 -14.61
N GLU A 602 15.98 11.12 -15.39
CA GLU A 602 15.62 11.94 -16.54
C GLU A 602 14.86 11.13 -17.60
N THR A 603 15.26 9.86 -17.83
CA THR A 603 14.58 8.96 -18.76
C THR A 603 13.15 8.68 -18.29
N VAL A 604 12.95 8.28 -17.03
CA VAL A 604 11.62 7.98 -16.51
C VAL A 604 10.73 9.22 -16.54
N SER A 605 11.25 10.38 -16.14
CA SER A 605 10.55 11.67 -16.23
C SER A 605 10.15 12.01 -17.67
N TYR A 606 11.02 11.72 -18.64
CA TYR A 606 10.75 11.94 -20.07
C TYR A 606 9.61 11.02 -20.56
N LEU A 607 9.66 9.74 -20.23
CA LEU A 607 8.64 8.76 -20.64
C LEU A 607 7.25 9.10 -20.03
N LEU A 608 7.21 9.48 -18.76
CA LEU A 608 5.96 9.92 -18.09
C LEU A 608 5.40 11.19 -18.73
N ARG A 609 6.26 12.12 -19.15
CA ARG A 609 5.84 13.30 -19.89
C ARG A 609 5.23 12.92 -21.26
N LEU A 610 5.85 12.01 -22.01
CA LEU A 610 5.29 11.52 -23.28
C LEU A 610 3.92 10.88 -23.07
N ARG A 611 3.75 10.05 -22.01
CA ARG A 611 2.44 9.48 -21.68
C ARG A 611 1.40 10.56 -21.35
N ARG A 612 1.78 11.58 -20.60
CA ARG A 612 0.89 12.69 -20.24
C ARG A 612 0.50 13.51 -21.47
N ASP A 613 1.46 13.81 -22.33
CA ASP A 613 1.27 14.70 -23.47
C ASP A 613 0.52 14.02 -24.63
N HIS A 614 0.54 12.67 -24.72
CA HIS A 614 -0.11 11.88 -25.76
C HIS A 614 -1.25 11.02 -25.25
N ARG A 615 -2.49 11.36 -25.66
CA ARG A 615 -3.71 10.59 -25.34
C ARG A 615 -3.70 9.16 -25.89
N THR A 616 -2.95 8.92 -26.95
CA THR A 616 -2.74 7.61 -27.57
C THR A 616 -2.35 6.52 -26.57
N PHE A 617 -1.69 6.89 -25.47
CA PHE A 617 -1.34 5.95 -24.37
C PHE A 617 -2.39 5.85 -23.26
N ARG A 618 -3.44 6.66 -23.34
CA ARG A 618 -4.47 6.76 -22.31
C ARG A 618 -5.88 6.61 -22.88
N PRO A 619 -6.18 5.46 -23.54
CA PRO A 619 -7.51 5.22 -24.10
C PRO A 619 -8.53 5.10 -22.99
N THR A 620 -9.77 5.52 -23.26
CA THR A 620 -10.90 5.44 -22.30
C THR A 620 -11.53 4.05 -22.23
N ASN A 621 -11.32 3.22 -23.26
CA ASN A 621 -11.89 1.89 -23.37
C ASN A 621 -10.82 0.87 -23.74
N PHE A 622 -11.12 -0.42 -23.55
CA PHE A 622 -10.29 -1.48 -24.10
C PHE A 622 -10.27 -1.42 -25.62
N TYR A 623 -9.10 -1.71 -26.19
CA TYR A 623 -8.96 -1.82 -27.64
C TYR A 623 -9.84 -2.94 -28.19
N THR A 624 -10.40 -2.69 -29.33
CA THR A 624 -11.27 -3.63 -30.06
C THR A 624 -10.62 -4.23 -31.31
N GLY A 625 -9.54 -3.62 -31.78
CA GLY A 625 -8.93 -3.92 -33.07
C GLY A 625 -9.80 -3.43 -34.25
N GLY A 626 -10.83 -2.64 -33.96
CA GLY A 626 -11.76 -2.07 -34.92
C GLY A 626 -11.47 -0.60 -35.23
N HIS A 627 -12.14 -0.10 -36.26
CA HIS A 627 -12.14 1.33 -36.56
C HIS A 627 -13.09 2.06 -35.62
N ILE A 628 -12.64 3.19 -35.08
CA ILE A 628 -13.51 4.14 -34.40
C ILE A 628 -14.11 5.08 -35.44
N ASP A 629 -15.34 5.52 -35.25
CA ASP A 629 -16.05 6.37 -36.20
C ASP A 629 -15.22 7.57 -36.65
N GLY A 630 -14.99 7.66 -37.97
CA GLY A 630 -14.18 8.69 -38.60
C GLY A 630 -12.69 8.42 -38.66
N ASP A 631 -12.18 7.32 -38.09
CA ASP A 631 -10.77 6.95 -38.17
C ASP A 631 -10.46 6.02 -39.36
N THR A 632 -9.31 6.25 -39.99
CA THR A 632 -8.84 5.46 -41.14
C THR A 632 -8.00 4.22 -40.77
N ILE A 633 -7.57 4.12 -39.51
CA ILE A 633 -6.86 2.95 -38.99
C ILE A 633 -7.57 2.41 -37.75
N PRO A 634 -7.42 1.11 -37.43
CA PRO A 634 -7.97 0.54 -36.20
C PRO A 634 -7.40 1.21 -34.94
N ASP A 635 -8.13 1.16 -33.83
CA ASP A 635 -7.69 1.66 -32.53
C ASP A 635 -6.35 1.05 -32.08
N LEU A 636 -6.13 -0.24 -32.39
CA LEU A 636 -4.88 -0.98 -32.20
C LEU A 636 -4.70 -2.00 -33.32
N THR A 637 -3.51 -2.02 -33.92
CA THR A 637 -3.11 -3.05 -34.89
C THR A 637 -1.84 -3.73 -34.43
N TRP A 638 -1.89 -5.05 -34.29
CA TRP A 638 -0.71 -5.88 -34.00
C TRP A 638 -0.04 -6.28 -35.32
N LEU A 639 1.25 -6.02 -35.43
CA LEU A 639 1.99 -6.20 -36.68
C LEU A 639 3.24 -7.06 -36.45
N ASP A 640 3.59 -7.82 -37.47
CA ASP A 640 4.81 -8.61 -37.53
C ASP A 640 6.03 -7.76 -38.01
N HIS A 641 7.19 -8.38 -38.12
CA HIS A 641 8.44 -7.72 -38.57
C HIS A 641 8.35 -7.06 -39.93
N ASP A 642 7.49 -7.53 -40.82
CA ASP A 642 7.29 -6.98 -42.18
C ASP A 642 6.29 -5.83 -42.27
N GLY A 643 5.75 -5.37 -41.12
CA GLY A 643 4.77 -4.29 -41.05
C GLY A 643 3.36 -4.70 -41.44
N GLN A 644 3.12 -6.00 -41.67
CA GLN A 644 1.80 -6.57 -41.93
C GLN A 644 1.14 -7.09 -40.62
N THR A 645 -0.17 -7.32 -40.64
CA THR A 645 -0.88 -7.88 -39.50
C THR A 645 -0.25 -9.16 -39.03
N MET A 646 -0.06 -9.30 -37.71
CA MET A 646 0.51 -10.48 -37.07
C MET A 646 -0.29 -11.73 -37.42
N PRO A 647 0.30 -12.76 -38.07
CA PRO A 647 -0.41 -13.99 -38.38
C PRO A 647 -0.74 -14.81 -37.13
N ASP A 648 -1.90 -15.47 -37.13
CA ASP A 648 -2.40 -16.21 -35.95
C ASP A 648 -1.40 -17.24 -35.41
N TYR A 649 -0.73 -17.99 -36.27
CA TYR A 649 0.23 -19.02 -35.83
C TYR A 649 1.46 -18.44 -35.13
N LYS A 650 1.85 -17.19 -35.39
CA LYS A 650 3.00 -16.55 -34.75
C LYS A 650 2.73 -16.15 -33.30
N TRP A 651 1.49 -15.98 -32.93
CA TRP A 651 1.15 -15.69 -31.54
C TRP A 651 1.52 -16.81 -30.57
N PHE A 652 1.59 -18.06 -31.06
CA PHE A 652 1.89 -19.24 -30.27
C PHE A 652 3.35 -19.72 -30.42
N ASP A 653 4.15 -19.04 -31.22
CA ASP A 653 5.53 -19.42 -31.46
C ASP A 653 6.48 -18.70 -30.49
N PRO A 654 7.11 -19.43 -29.55
CA PRO A 654 8.02 -18.85 -28.57
C PRO A 654 9.33 -18.33 -29.19
N HIS A 655 9.60 -18.64 -30.45
CA HIS A 655 10.75 -18.05 -31.20
C HIS A 655 10.43 -16.71 -31.80
N VAL A 656 9.17 -16.32 -31.91
CA VAL A 656 8.74 -15.00 -32.36
C VAL A 656 8.67 -14.08 -31.15
N ARG A 657 9.67 -13.22 -31.01
CA ARG A 657 9.79 -12.28 -29.88
C ARG A 657 9.90 -10.81 -30.35
N LEU A 658 9.41 -10.55 -31.55
CA LEU A 658 9.31 -9.21 -32.13
C LEU A 658 7.84 -8.87 -32.33
N LEU A 659 7.39 -7.75 -31.78
CA LEU A 659 6.03 -7.28 -31.84
C LEU A 659 6.02 -5.79 -32.18
N GLN A 660 5.20 -5.41 -33.16
CA GLN A 660 4.88 -4.02 -33.44
C GLN A 660 3.41 -3.75 -33.06
N ALA A 661 3.16 -2.69 -32.32
CA ALA A 661 1.82 -2.25 -31.90
C ALA A 661 1.57 -0.82 -32.44
N LEU A 662 0.77 -0.69 -33.47
CA LEU A 662 0.35 0.61 -33.99
C LEU A 662 -0.96 1.01 -33.29
N ARG A 663 -0.91 2.10 -32.53
CA ARG A 663 -2.03 2.68 -31.80
C ARG A 663 -2.49 3.96 -32.46
N SER A 664 -3.79 4.08 -32.71
CA SER A 664 -4.35 5.29 -33.28
C SER A 664 -4.34 6.45 -32.29
N GLY A 665 -3.99 7.65 -32.75
CA GLY A 665 -4.22 8.93 -32.08
C GLY A 665 -5.59 9.52 -32.38
N PHE A 666 -6.49 8.74 -32.98
CA PHE A 666 -7.88 9.13 -33.33
C PHE A 666 -7.97 10.37 -34.23
N GLY A 667 -6.93 10.64 -35.02
CA GLY A 667 -6.82 11.82 -35.88
C GLY A 667 -6.66 13.15 -35.14
N GLN A 668 -6.58 13.14 -33.83
CA GLN A 668 -6.41 14.33 -32.96
C GLN A 668 -5.03 14.39 -32.30
N ASP A 669 -4.40 13.24 -32.08
CA ASP A 669 -3.08 13.09 -31.51
C ASP A 669 -2.18 12.31 -32.49
N ALA A 670 -0.89 12.21 -32.21
CA ALA A 670 0.03 11.37 -32.98
C ALA A 670 -0.32 9.88 -32.81
N ASP A 671 -0.28 9.14 -33.93
CA ASP A 671 -0.29 7.68 -33.85
C ASP A 671 1.03 7.21 -33.24
N ALA A 672 0.98 6.23 -32.34
CA ALA A 672 2.17 5.66 -31.71
C ALA A 672 2.44 4.26 -32.24
N LEU A 673 3.65 4.03 -32.76
CA LEU A 673 4.14 2.70 -33.06
C LEU A 673 5.14 2.27 -31.99
N VAL A 674 4.72 1.31 -31.19
CA VAL A 674 5.56 0.65 -30.17
C VAL A 674 6.16 -0.59 -30.79
N VAL A 675 7.48 -0.72 -30.77
CA VAL A 675 8.21 -1.89 -31.25
C VAL A 675 8.95 -2.53 -30.10
N VAL A 676 8.60 -3.79 -29.81
CA VAL A 676 9.24 -4.60 -28.78
C VAL A 676 10.09 -5.67 -29.44
N ASN A 677 11.39 -5.63 -29.23
CA ASN A 677 12.32 -6.67 -29.65
C ASN A 677 12.83 -7.44 -28.43
N GLY A 678 12.26 -8.60 -28.15
CA GLY A 678 12.68 -9.52 -27.10
C GLY A 678 13.77 -10.52 -27.51
N HIS A 679 14.39 -10.35 -28.69
CA HIS A 679 15.52 -11.16 -29.13
C HIS A 679 16.84 -10.61 -28.60
N PRO A 680 17.82 -11.48 -28.29
CA PRO A 680 19.18 -11.07 -27.95
C PRO A 680 19.97 -10.47 -29.15
N ASP A 681 19.40 -10.55 -30.34
CA ASP A 681 19.98 -9.99 -31.59
C ASP A 681 19.15 -8.81 -32.08
N SER A 682 19.79 -7.91 -32.83
CA SER A 682 19.08 -6.86 -33.56
C SER A 682 18.20 -7.47 -34.68
N ARG A 683 17.03 -6.87 -34.87
CA ARG A 683 16.07 -7.33 -35.88
C ARG A 683 15.82 -6.25 -36.93
N VAL A 684 15.57 -6.70 -38.16
CA VAL A 684 15.12 -5.83 -39.26
C VAL A 684 13.61 -5.81 -39.24
N ILE A 685 13.03 -4.61 -39.33
CA ILE A 685 11.58 -4.40 -39.41
C ILE A 685 11.24 -3.53 -40.61
N ALA A 686 10.04 -3.72 -41.15
CA ALA A 686 9.39 -2.75 -42.00
C ALA A 686 8.36 -1.96 -41.18
N LEU A 687 8.39 -0.65 -41.30
CA LEU A 687 7.37 0.20 -40.64
C LEU A 687 6.03 0.06 -41.40
N PRO A 688 4.90 0.09 -40.70
CA PRO A 688 3.59 -0.04 -41.35
C PRO A 688 3.26 1.15 -42.25
N GLN A 689 2.23 1.02 -43.10
CA GLN A 689 1.75 2.14 -43.92
C GLN A 689 1.05 3.20 -43.04
N GLY A 690 0.40 2.80 -41.96
CA GLY A 690 -0.33 3.70 -41.11
C GLY A 690 -1.28 4.62 -41.90
N ARG A 691 -1.31 5.92 -41.56
CA ARG A 691 -2.05 6.94 -42.32
C ARG A 691 -1.31 7.49 -43.51
N GLY A 692 -0.15 6.92 -43.88
CA GLY A 692 0.72 7.44 -44.93
C GLY A 692 1.53 8.66 -44.50
N THR A 693 1.59 8.98 -43.22
CA THR A 693 2.45 10.03 -42.64
C THR A 693 3.78 9.45 -42.20
N PRO A 694 4.89 10.23 -42.22
CA PRO A 694 6.18 9.76 -41.77
C PRO A 694 6.21 9.41 -40.30
N PHE A 695 6.99 8.37 -39.94
CA PHE A 695 7.28 7.97 -38.58
C PHE A 695 8.54 8.66 -38.07
N HIS A 696 8.47 9.27 -36.90
CA HIS A 696 9.61 9.87 -36.22
C HIS A 696 10.04 8.95 -35.07
N LEU A 697 11.32 8.54 -35.08
CA LEU A 697 11.88 7.79 -33.94
C LEU A 697 11.99 8.73 -32.74
N GLU A 698 11.16 8.49 -31.72
CA GLU A 698 11.10 9.34 -30.55
C GLU A 698 12.03 8.87 -29.44
N TRP A 699 12.04 7.54 -29.20
CA TRP A 699 12.82 6.99 -28.11
C TRP A 699 13.18 5.51 -28.32
N CYS A 700 14.33 5.11 -27.74
CA CYS A 700 14.75 3.71 -27.71
C CYS A 700 15.46 3.39 -26.40
N SER A 701 15.14 2.26 -25.78
CA SER A 701 15.71 1.81 -24.50
C SER A 701 17.23 1.53 -24.55
N SER A 702 17.79 1.35 -25.74
CA SER A 702 19.24 1.22 -25.92
C SER A 702 20.00 2.54 -25.78
N TRP A 703 19.31 3.67 -25.77
CA TRP A 703 19.93 4.98 -25.57
C TRP A 703 20.35 5.18 -24.12
N LYS A 704 21.52 5.82 -23.93
CA LYS A 704 22.03 6.15 -22.59
C LYS A 704 21.37 7.39 -21.99
N THR A 705 20.94 8.30 -22.83
CA THR A 705 20.27 9.56 -22.47
C THR A 705 18.82 9.53 -22.92
N PRO A 706 17.92 10.31 -22.32
CA PRO A 706 16.50 10.34 -22.69
C PRO A 706 16.26 10.67 -24.15
N ARG A 707 17.09 11.49 -24.74
CA ARG A 707 16.95 11.96 -26.12
C ARG A 707 18.29 11.87 -26.85
N TYR A 708 18.31 11.15 -27.95
CA TYR A 708 19.56 10.99 -28.73
C TYR A 708 19.50 11.74 -30.06
N THR A 709 18.65 11.35 -30.98
CA THR A 709 18.39 12.01 -32.27
C THR A 709 16.98 11.66 -32.73
N THR A 710 16.33 12.59 -33.46
CA THR A 710 15.10 12.28 -34.18
C THR A 710 15.44 11.88 -35.61
N THR A 711 15.14 10.65 -35.98
CA THR A 711 15.23 10.16 -37.37
C THR A 711 13.81 9.97 -37.90
N THR A 712 13.60 10.44 -39.13
CA THR A 712 12.31 10.33 -39.80
C THR A 712 12.34 9.24 -40.84
N TYR A 713 11.31 8.43 -40.89
CA TYR A 713 11.14 7.31 -41.80
C TYR A 713 9.88 7.47 -42.63
N THR A 714 9.92 7.14 -43.92
CA THR A 714 8.68 7.03 -44.72
C THR A 714 7.91 5.77 -44.35
N PRO A 715 6.57 5.75 -44.52
CA PRO A 715 5.79 4.52 -44.38
C PRO A 715 6.37 3.40 -45.28
N GLY A 716 6.39 2.18 -44.74
CA GLY A 716 7.01 1.03 -45.41
C GLY A 716 8.55 1.00 -45.38
N ALA A 717 9.23 2.00 -44.80
CA ALA A 717 10.68 2.00 -44.66
C ALA A 717 11.20 0.81 -43.86
N ILE A 718 12.33 0.26 -44.33
CA ILE A 718 13.02 -0.84 -43.62
C ILE A 718 14.04 -0.21 -42.67
N THR A 719 14.01 -0.61 -41.42
CA THR A 719 14.96 -0.17 -40.39
C THR A 719 15.41 -1.33 -39.52
N ARG A 720 16.33 -1.07 -38.59
CA ARG A 720 16.83 -2.06 -37.65
C ARG A 720 16.57 -1.60 -36.20
N VAL A 721 15.99 -2.47 -35.41
CA VAL A 721 15.82 -2.25 -33.95
C VAL A 721 16.90 -2.99 -33.18
N PRO A 722 17.43 -2.39 -32.09
CA PRO A 722 18.48 -3.00 -31.27
C PRO A 722 18.03 -4.29 -30.57
N PRO A 723 18.99 -5.13 -30.11
CA PRO A 723 18.68 -6.31 -29.30
C PRO A 723 17.98 -5.91 -27.96
N LEU A 724 17.09 -6.75 -27.50
CA LEU A 724 16.39 -6.60 -26.20
C LEU A 724 15.94 -5.15 -25.99
N SER A 725 15.16 -4.59 -26.92
CA SER A 725 14.83 -3.16 -26.91
C SER A 725 13.32 -2.88 -27.02
N PHE A 726 12.92 -1.81 -26.35
CA PHE A 726 11.67 -1.11 -26.56
C PHE A 726 11.93 0.16 -27.38
N THR A 727 11.24 0.32 -28.50
CA THR A 727 11.42 1.46 -29.40
C THR A 727 10.08 2.12 -29.68
N LEU A 728 10.04 3.45 -29.61
CA LEU A 728 8.85 4.26 -29.81
C LEU A 728 9.02 5.17 -31.05
N PHE A 729 8.03 5.13 -31.92
CA PHE A 729 7.87 6.07 -33.04
C PHE A 729 6.53 6.79 -32.93
N PHE A 730 6.51 8.04 -33.39
CA PHE A 730 5.27 8.78 -33.58
C PHE A 730 5.07 9.10 -35.06
N ALA A 731 3.80 9.07 -35.51
CA ALA A 731 3.36 9.59 -36.79
C ALA A 731 2.31 10.67 -36.55
N ASN A 732 2.61 11.91 -36.91
CA ASN A 732 1.69 13.02 -36.70
C ASN A 732 0.43 12.87 -37.54
N PRO A 733 -0.75 13.31 -37.05
CA PRO A 733 -1.95 13.37 -37.88
C PRO A 733 -1.72 14.30 -39.08
N ARG A 734 -2.43 14.06 -40.18
CA ARG A 734 -2.37 14.90 -41.38
C ARG A 734 -3.02 16.26 -41.17
#